data_928507e20a0618df4080b9e7e2b04920
#
_entry.id   928507e20a0618df4080b9e7e2b04920
#
_cell.length_a   1.000
_cell.length_b   1.000
_cell.length_c   1.000
_cell.angle_alpha   90.00
_cell.angle_beta   90.00
_cell.angle_gamma   90.00
#
_symmetry.space_group_name_H-M   'P 1'
#
loop_
_entity.id
_entity.type
_entity.pdbx_description
1 polymer ?
#
loop_
_entity_poly.entity_id
_entity_poly.type
_entity_poly.pdbx_seq_one_letter_code
_entity_poly.pdbx_strand_id
1 'polypeptide(L)'
;MKRILALALYCVLGLSSLIAQDFSRYVDPRIGSEGLGRTFPGPCMPYGMAKPGPDAVSMPNAGWAPMPEPLKGFSQMHVSGTGGGQKYGNILIQPFLDAGEIIQKRVDEKIALGYYACTFENGIRTEITASERCAFYRLDYGRKQKGKLLIDVATFLGIDTIPDKRETQQYVDSYVTCDGKYAVSGWSTVRGGWNNGGPYTVYFYLQSDTPLSNSDVPLANGEAPLYNKVKESKTRLDVAFSKSTVNLKIGISHISIAQARKNIPSCGFDAQLKNVRKTWNGKLGKIEIAGTEKQKRMFYTALYHTMLMPVDKSGENPHFSATPYYDDYYAIWDTYRTSMPLLTLIEEPQQRDMVNSLLNIYKHDGYMPDARSGNWNGRTQGGSNADIVIADAFAKGMKGIDYQLALKAMIKDAEVPPTDDDGFVGSVPEEKHGRGGLMEYNTLGYIPYGIDRAGNRTVEYSYDDWCIAQVAKGLGYPELYDKYMKRSHNWRNLWRSDYEWQGMKGFIMPRDADGRWLDSVPWGKSKVYHPVIPYHPDTKVAPWYLPWWSTFFYEALSAEYSLSIPHDVPGLIEACGGKDAFIKRLDTFFANGHFNVANEPSFMTPYLYHWVGRPDLSVQRIQQIVNDNYEDSPGGLPGNDDGGAMSSWLVFNMLGFYPIAGQNLYIIGSPMIPEYTIHLSNGKDLKVVREGELWKQMFITHDVLINGGKLVFPHSSAVEKVVDKAFKPLNIKEKEKFTLCEQLVDKYGKTIPVQFISHFILNRQYRQWEVGVDSVSIPDTLVLKCNQSVYLIPRQLVAEADGFCWDSPQKGKNLYVCNQCSNHGMRDGTFLFISRKALQQLLGTGSFVYNGIVWRKVSQDAESVTVKAEQDDTVMQIATTGNLPLVLRMEGNPLGIDWRLEKQ
;
A
#
# COMPACT_ATOMS: atom_id res chain seq x y z
N MET A 1 -14.34 -13.76 -62.01
CA MET A 1 -15.09 -13.36 -60.83
C MET A 1 -14.76 -14.19 -59.59
N LYS A 2 -14.79 -15.53 -59.57
CA LYS A 2 -14.49 -16.31 -58.33
C LYS A 2 -13.06 -16.14 -57.79
N ARG A 3 -12.03 -15.89 -58.60
CA ARG A 3 -10.64 -15.66 -58.14
C ARG A 3 -10.43 -14.23 -57.59
N ILE A 4 -11.17 -13.24 -58.08
CA ILE A 4 -11.11 -11.86 -57.58
C ILE A 4 -11.84 -11.75 -56.23
N LEU A 5 -12.96 -12.48 -56.04
CA LEU A 5 -13.64 -12.56 -54.73
C LEU A 5 -12.78 -13.26 -53.66
N ALA A 6 -12.02 -14.31 -54.03
CA ALA A 6 -11.13 -15.00 -53.10
C ALA A 6 -9.94 -14.12 -52.69
N LEU A 7 -9.37 -13.31 -53.62
CA LEU A 7 -8.32 -12.34 -53.26
C LEU A 7 -8.83 -11.20 -52.40
N ALA A 8 -10.03 -10.71 -52.66
CA ALA A 8 -10.67 -9.67 -51.86
C ALA A 8 -11.01 -10.19 -50.43
N LEU A 9 -11.44 -11.45 -50.30
CA LEU A 9 -11.69 -12.09 -48.99
C LEU A 9 -10.40 -12.35 -48.22
N TYR A 10 -9.30 -12.71 -48.91
CA TYR A 10 -7.98 -12.84 -48.28
C TYR A 10 -7.39 -11.50 -47.86
N CYS A 11 -7.61 -10.44 -48.66
CA CYS A 11 -7.20 -9.07 -48.24
C CYS A 11 -8.03 -8.52 -47.10
N VAL A 12 -9.32 -8.85 -46.98
CA VAL A 12 -10.18 -8.42 -45.86
C VAL A 12 -9.87 -9.23 -44.58
N LEU A 13 -9.57 -10.53 -44.72
CA LEU A 13 -9.13 -11.36 -43.59
C LEU A 13 -7.68 -11.06 -43.16
N GLY A 14 -6.83 -10.57 -44.07
CA GLY A 14 -5.45 -10.13 -43.75
C GLY A 14 -5.38 -8.71 -43.16
N LEU A 15 -6.40 -7.88 -43.35
CA LEU A 15 -6.49 -6.53 -42.80
C LEU A 15 -7.10 -6.50 -41.37
N SER A 16 -7.78 -7.57 -40.93
CA SER A 16 -8.31 -7.69 -39.58
C SER A 16 -7.27 -8.10 -38.55
N SER A 17 -6.04 -8.42 -38.95
CA SER A 17 -4.96 -8.88 -38.06
C SER A 17 -3.90 -7.79 -37.74
N LEU A 18 -4.13 -6.52 -38.02
CA LEU A 18 -3.19 -5.41 -37.83
C LEU A 18 -3.73 -4.26 -36.94
N ILE A 19 -4.83 -4.45 -36.23
CA ILE A 19 -5.15 -3.53 -35.16
C ILE A 19 -4.36 -4.04 -33.93
N ALA A 20 -3.24 -3.41 -33.61
CA ALA A 20 -2.50 -3.70 -32.39
C ALA A 20 -3.48 -3.67 -31.21
N GLN A 21 -3.49 -4.74 -30.43
CA GLN A 21 -4.42 -4.86 -29.30
C GLN A 21 -4.18 -3.70 -28.32
N ASP A 22 -5.25 -3.00 -27.94
CA ASP A 22 -5.19 -1.88 -27.01
C ASP A 22 -5.44 -2.38 -25.58
N PHE A 23 -4.36 -2.67 -24.88
CA PHE A 23 -4.40 -3.08 -23.48
C PHE A 23 -4.68 -1.90 -22.53
N SER A 24 -4.36 -0.67 -22.96
CA SER A 24 -4.53 0.53 -22.14
C SER A 24 -5.99 0.79 -21.76
N ARG A 25 -6.94 0.29 -22.53
CA ARG A 25 -8.38 0.41 -22.28
C ARG A 25 -8.85 -0.38 -21.05
N TYR A 26 -8.06 -1.36 -20.60
CA TYR A 26 -8.39 -2.19 -19.44
C TYR A 26 -7.90 -1.59 -18.13
N VAL A 27 -7.02 -0.60 -18.16
CA VAL A 27 -6.51 0.02 -16.93
C VAL A 27 -7.52 1.01 -16.39
N ASP A 28 -7.98 0.76 -15.17
CA ASP A 28 -8.72 1.73 -14.37
C ASP A 28 -7.84 2.22 -13.21
N PRO A 29 -7.20 3.40 -13.32
CA PRO A 29 -6.30 3.91 -12.29
C PRO A 29 -6.97 4.14 -10.92
N ARG A 30 -8.30 4.05 -10.85
CA ARG A 30 -9.05 4.20 -9.59
C ARG A 30 -9.03 2.94 -8.74
N ILE A 31 -8.76 1.76 -9.28
CA ILE A 31 -8.68 0.54 -8.46
C ILE A 31 -7.59 0.73 -7.41
N GLY A 32 -7.94 0.62 -6.13
CA GLY A 32 -7.04 0.85 -5.01
C GLY A 32 -6.83 2.33 -4.62
N SER A 33 -7.46 3.30 -5.31
CA SER A 33 -7.32 4.72 -4.96
C SER A 33 -8.21 5.14 -3.78
N GLU A 34 -9.25 4.39 -3.50
CA GLU A 34 -10.09 4.53 -2.31
C GLU A 34 -9.75 3.44 -1.28
N GLY A 35 -10.11 3.68 -0.01
CA GLY A 35 -9.82 2.74 1.05
C GLY A 35 -8.32 2.64 1.37
N LEU A 36 -7.79 1.43 1.40
CA LEU A 36 -6.46 1.12 1.92
C LEU A 36 -5.36 1.16 0.86
N GLY A 37 -5.68 0.94 -0.41
CA GLY A 37 -4.68 0.76 -1.47
C GLY A 37 -3.80 1.98 -1.73
N ARG A 38 -4.33 3.19 -1.56
CA ARG A 38 -3.63 4.48 -1.71
C ARG A 38 -2.90 4.67 -3.04
N THR A 39 -3.40 4.02 -4.08
CA THR A 39 -2.82 4.15 -5.42
C THR A 39 -3.09 5.53 -6.00
N PHE A 40 -2.15 6.02 -6.80
CA PHE A 40 -2.26 7.32 -7.46
C PHE A 40 -3.10 7.19 -8.75
N PRO A 41 -4.25 7.86 -8.84
CA PRO A 41 -5.13 7.75 -10.01
C PRO A 41 -4.82 8.76 -11.12
N GLY A 42 -3.87 9.67 -10.92
CA GLY A 42 -3.50 10.70 -11.91
C GLY A 42 -2.66 10.18 -13.07
N PRO A 43 -2.42 11.00 -14.10
CA PRO A 43 -1.61 10.61 -15.25
C PRO A 43 -0.13 10.53 -14.91
N CYS A 44 0.54 9.49 -15.42
CA CYS A 44 2.00 9.33 -15.33
C CYS A 44 2.52 8.45 -16.47
N MET A 45 3.81 8.53 -16.72
CA MET A 45 4.56 7.58 -17.56
C MET A 45 5.02 6.38 -16.70
N PRO A 46 5.33 5.22 -17.30
CA PRO A 46 6.01 4.16 -16.56
C PRO A 46 7.27 4.71 -15.89
N TYR A 47 7.41 4.48 -14.59
CA TYR A 47 8.53 4.98 -13.77
C TYR A 47 8.73 6.51 -13.79
N GLY A 48 7.71 7.27 -14.22
CA GLY A 48 7.81 8.72 -14.40
C GLY A 48 7.97 9.47 -13.07
N MET A 49 8.85 10.47 -13.03
CA MET A 49 9.02 11.37 -11.90
C MET A 49 7.85 12.34 -11.77
N ALA A 50 7.35 12.88 -12.90
CA ALA A 50 6.15 13.71 -12.88
C ALA A 50 4.90 12.84 -12.74
N LYS A 51 4.17 13.08 -11.65
CA LYS A 51 2.86 12.50 -11.32
C LYS A 51 1.90 13.63 -10.97
N PRO A 52 1.51 14.47 -11.97
CA PRO A 52 0.59 15.56 -11.70
C PRO A 52 -0.80 15.05 -11.39
N GLY A 53 -1.43 15.60 -10.37
CA GLY A 53 -2.75 15.14 -9.96
C GLY A 53 -3.44 16.10 -9.00
N PRO A 54 -4.73 15.84 -8.72
CA PRO A 54 -5.50 16.66 -7.80
C PRO A 54 -5.09 16.42 -6.34
N ASP A 55 -5.05 17.52 -5.60
CA ASP A 55 -4.91 17.54 -4.15
C ASP A 55 -6.24 17.89 -3.50
N ALA A 56 -6.84 16.93 -2.84
CA ALA A 56 -8.06 17.11 -2.05
C ALA A 56 -7.78 17.84 -0.73
N VAL A 57 -8.81 18.43 -0.14
CA VAL A 57 -8.68 19.19 1.12
C VAL A 57 -8.25 18.29 2.27
N SER A 58 -8.68 17.02 2.29
CA SER A 58 -8.27 16.04 3.31
C SER A 58 -6.83 15.57 3.17
N MET A 59 -6.15 15.89 2.06
CA MET A 59 -4.77 15.52 1.77
C MET A 59 -4.46 14.02 1.97
N PRO A 60 -5.14 13.10 1.26
CA PRO A 60 -4.76 11.68 1.30
C PRO A 60 -3.33 11.48 0.78
N ASN A 61 -2.73 10.32 1.03
CA ASN A 61 -1.33 10.05 0.66
C ASN A 61 -1.04 10.26 -0.83
N ALA A 62 -1.97 9.86 -1.70
CA ALA A 62 -1.88 10.06 -3.15
C ALA A 62 -2.54 11.36 -3.65
N GLY A 63 -2.90 12.29 -2.76
CA GLY A 63 -3.50 13.60 -3.05
C GLY A 63 -4.98 13.56 -3.40
N TRP A 64 -5.43 12.59 -4.19
CA TRP A 64 -6.80 12.48 -4.67
C TRP A 64 -7.77 11.91 -3.61
N ALA A 65 -8.99 12.47 -3.58
CA ALA A 65 -10.14 11.90 -2.89
C ALA A 65 -11.36 11.89 -3.81
N PRO A 66 -12.33 10.97 -3.62
CA PRO A 66 -13.53 10.90 -4.47
C PRO A 66 -14.41 12.13 -4.30
N MET A 67 -15.24 12.41 -5.34
CA MET A 67 -16.29 13.43 -5.23
C MET A 67 -17.29 13.04 -4.13
N PRO A 68 -17.88 14.00 -3.41
CA PRO A 68 -17.89 15.46 -3.68
C PRO A 68 -16.77 16.26 -2.99
N GLU A 69 -15.71 15.64 -2.49
CA GLU A 69 -14.66 16.37 -1.78
C GLU A 69 -14.02 17.44 -2.69
N PRO A 70 -13.88 18.70 -2.22
CA PRO A 70 -13.29 19.78 -3.02
C PRO A 70 -11.77 19.63 -3.15
N LEU A 71 -11.22 20.26 -4.20
CA LEU A 71 -9.79 20.31 -4.47
C LEU A 71 -9.17 21.63 -4.03
N LYS A 72 -7.93 21.55 -3.54
CA LYS A 72 -7.04 22.71 -3.32
C LYS A 72 -6.35 23.14 -4.62
N GLY A 73 -6.12 22.20 -5.53
CA GLY A 73 -5.42 22.40 -6.78
C GLY A 73 -4.78 21.11 -7.31
N PHE A 74 -3.73 21.27 -8.10
CA PHE A 74 -3.01 20.19 -8.76
C PHE A 74 -1.51 20.35 -8.53
N SER A 75 -0.92 19.47 -7.74
CA SER A 75 0.54 19.44 -7.58
C SER A 75 1.22 18.51 -8.59
N GLN A 76 2.57 18.56 -8.68
CA GLN A 76 3.29 17.97 -9.80
C GLN A 76 3.89 16.59 -9.47
N MET A 77 3.93 16.24 -8.19
CA MET A 77 4.54 14.99 -7.72
C MET A 77 3.69 14.33 -6.67
N HIS A 78 3.45 13.04 -6.84
CA HIS A 78 2.72 12.18 -5.92
C HIS A 78 3.41 10.82 -5.77
N VAL A 79 3.07 10.13 -4.70
CA VAL A 79 3.46 8.74 -4.44
C VAL A 79 2.26 7.83 -4.72
N SER A 80 2.51 6.60 -5.12
CA SER A 80 1.47 5.59 -5.31
C SER A 80 1.67 4.44 -4.33
N GLY A 81 0.62 4.10 -3.58
CA GLY A 81 0.53 2.87 -2.83
C GLY A 81 1.49 2.79 -1.64
N THR A 82 1.69 3.87 -0.88
CA THR A 82 2.49 3.79 0.34
C THR A 82 1.66 4.00 1.60
N GLY A 83 1.99 3.27 2.66
CA GLY A 83 1.54 3.55 4.02
C GLY A 83 2.25 4.78 4.62
N GLY A 84 2.05 5.03 5.90
CA GLY A 84 2.76 6.09 6.64
C GLY A 84 2.36 7.51 6.27
N GLY A 85 3.26 8.46 6.50
CA GLY A 85 3.06 9.87 6.23
C GLY A 85 3.10 10.23 4.76
N GLN A 86 2.51 11.38 4.41
CA GLN A 86 2.51 11.90 3.04
C GLN A 86 3.92 12.30 2.60
N LYS A 87 4.16 12.29 1.29
CA LYS A 87 5.38 12.77 0.65
C LYS A 87 5.03 13.57 -0.60
N TYR A 88 5.90 14.50 -0.98
CA TYR A 88 5.72 15.38 -2.13
C TYR A 88 4.49 16.31 -2.04
N GLY A 89 3.76 16.52 -3.13
CA GLY A 89 2.72 17.54 -3.22
C GLY A 89 3.27 18.93 -3.51
N ASN A 90 4.50 19.02 -4.07
CA ASN A 90 5.16 20.27 -4.35
C ASN A 90 4.63 20.90 -5.63
N ILE A 91 4.68 22.27 -5.67
CA ILE A 91 4.33 23.09 -6.83
C ILE A 91 2.87 22.88 -7.23
N LEU A 92 1.96 23.48 -6.46
CA LEU A 92 0.53 23.40 -6.72
C LEU A 92 0.11 24.53 -7.66
N ILE A 93 -0.73 24.19 -8.63
CA ILE A 93 -1.45 25.16 -9.44
C ILE A 93 -2.95 25.01 -9.23
N GLN A 94 -3.69 26.12 -9.24
CA GLN A 94 -5.15 26.13 -9.18
C GLN A 94 -5.72 27.17 -10.13
N PRO A 95 -6.47 26.77 -11.19
CA PRO A 95 -7.20 27.71 -12.02
C PRO A 95 -8.40 28.30 -11.24
N PHE A 96 -8.64 29.60 -11.36
CA PHE A 96 -9.75 30.26 -10.69
C PHE A 96 -10.26 31.47 -11.49
N LEU A 97 -11.45 32.00 -11.12
CA LEU A 97 -12.04 33.22 -11.69
C LEU A 97 -11.97 34.35 -10.69
N ASP A 98 -12.46 34.12 -9.49
CA ASP A 98 -12.51 35.10 -8.39
C ASP A 98 -11.71 34.62 -7.17
N ALA A 99 -11.13 35.57 -6.41
CA ALA A 99 -10.18 35.28 -5.35
C ALA A 99 -10.73 34.45 -4.18
N GLY A 100 -12.05 34.42 -3.99
CA GLY A 100 -12.70 33.61 -2.94
C GLY A 100 -12.87 32.13 -3.29
N GLU A 101 -12.50 31.70 -4.52
CA GLU A 101 -12.81 30.36 -5.07
C GLU A 101 -11.56 29.49 -5.26
N ILE A 102 -10.58 29.56 -4.38
CA ILE A 102 -9.36 28.75 -4.54
C ILE A 102 -9.62 27.27 -4.24
N ILE A 103 -10.44 26.97 -3.23
CA ILE A 103 -10.89 25.61 -2.94
C ILE A 103 -12.17 25.37 -3.72
N GLN A 104 -12.14 24.44 -4.67
CA GLN A 104 -13.23 24.28 -5.63
C GLN A 104 -13.82 22.87 -5.63
N LYS A 105 -15.15 22.80 -5.75
CA LYS A 105 -15.88 21.54 -5.87
C LYS A 105 -15.96 21.10 -7.32
N ARG A 106 -15.77 19.80 -7.55
CA ARG A 106 -15.95 19.16 -8.84
C ARG A 106 -17.42 18.83 -9.06
N VAL A 107 -17.90 19.01 -10.28
CA VAL A 107 -19.23 18.55 -10.76
C VAL A 107 -19.12 17.40 -11.76
N ASP A 108 -17.95 17.20 -12.33
CA ASP A 108 -17.63 16.10 -13.24
C ASP A 108 -16.15 15.74 -13.12
N GLU A 109 -15.84 14.44 -13.27
CA GLU A 109 -14.47 13.92 -13.22
C GLU A 109 -14.30 12.76 -14.18
N LYS A 110 -13.18 12.74 -14.88
CA LYS A 110 -12.79 11.63 -15.76
C LYS A 110 -11.35 11.21 -15.48
N ILE A 111 -11.19 9.97 -15.07
CA ILE A 111 -9.90 9.32 -14.84
C ILE A 111 -9.74 8.20 -15.84
N ALA A 112 -8.58 8.16 -16.50
CA ALA A 112 -8.22 7.08 -17.43
C ALA A 112 -6.70 7.01 -17.53
N LEU A 113 -6.17 5.92 -18.07
CA LEU A 113 -4.72 5.77 -18.23
C LEU A 113 -4.09 6.99 -18.93
N GLY A 114 -3.15 7.63 -18.24
CA GLY A 114 -2.42 8.80 -18.73
C GLY A 114 -3.25 10.08 -18.88
N TYR A 115 -4.46 10.12 -18.33
CA TYR A 115 -5.37 11.27 -18.45
C TYR A 115 -6.21 11.49 -17.21
N TYR A 116 -6.25 12.72 -16.76
CA TYR A 116 -7.18 13.20 -15.74
C TYR A 116 -7.93 14.43 -16.27
N ALA A 117 -9.21 14.56 -15.98
CA ALA A 117 -9.95 15.79 -16.20
C ALA A 117 -11.02 15.99 -15.14
N CYS A 118 -11.31 17.25 -14.81
CA CYS A 118 -12.47 17.60 -14.00
C CYS A 118 -13.08 18.92 -14.48
N THR A 119 -14.36 19.13 -14.14
CA THR A 119 -15.07 20.40 -14.28
C THR A 119 -15.48 20.87 -12.90
N PHE A 120 -15.21 22.13 -12.58
CA PHE A 120 -15.59 22.77 -11.33
C PHE A 120 -16.99 23.41 -11.41
N GLU A 121 -17.63 23.68 -10.27
CA GLU A 121 -18.95 24.33 -10.19
C GLU A 121 -19.00 25.68 -10.90
N ASN A 122 -17.90 26.43 -10.97
CA ASN A 122 -17.78 27.70 -11.71
C ASN A 122 -17.57 27.52 -13.23
N GLY A 123 -17.59 26.29 -13.73
CA GLY A 123 -17.49 25.96 -15.14
C GLY A 123 -16.06 25.82 -15.68
N ILE A 124 -15.02 26.03 -14.86
CA ILE A 124 -13.63 25.79 -15.28
C ILE A 124 -13.42 24.29 -15.52
N ARG A 125 -12.88 23.94 -16.68
CA ARG A 125 -12.47 22.57 -16.99
C ARG A 125 -10.95 22.49 -17.04
N THR A 126 -10.40 21.50 -16.31
CA THR A 126 -8.97 21.18 -16.28
C THR A 126 -8.76 19.79 -16.86
N GLU A 127 -7.82 19.66 -17.79
CA GLU A 127 -7.35 18.39 -18.34
C GLU A 127 -5.84 18.26 -18.08
N ILE A 128 -5.38 17.04 -17.73
CA ILE A 128 -3.98 16.76 -17.37
C ILE A 128 -3.49 15.50 -18.07
N THR A 129 -2.27 15.56 -18.59
CA THR A 129 -1.45 14.41 -18.98
C THR A 129 0.01 14.65 -18.59
N ALA A 130 0.88 13.66 -18.70
CA ALA A 130 2.27 13.77 -18.25
C ALA A 130 3.27 13.15 -19.22
N SER A 131 4.51 13.65 -19.20
CA SER A 131 5.69 12.92 -19.64
C SER A 131 6.50 12.47 -18.40
N GLU A 132 7.68 11.91 -18.60
CA GLU A 132 8.53 11.41 -17.52
C GLU A 132 8.83 12.48 -16.46
N ARG A 133 8.97 13.76 -16.86
CA ARG A 133 9.42 14.87 -16.01
C ARG A 133 8.65 16.18 -16.27
N CYS A 134 7.52 16.12 -16.95
CA CYS A 134 6.74 17.30 -17.27
C CYS A 134 5.23 17.00 -17.24
N ALA A 135 4.50 17.85 -16.54
CA ALA A 135 3.05 17.87 -16.56
C ALA A 135 2.53 18.75 -17.72
N PHE A 136 1.44 18.32 -18.35
CA PHE A 136 0.74 19.05 -19.37
C PHE A 136 -0.68 19.34 -18.92
N TYR A 137 -1.07 20.60 -19.02
CA TYR A 137 -2.41 21.06 -18.65
C TYR A 137 -3.09 21.71 -19.84
N ARG A 138 -4.40 21.50 -19.95
CA ARG A 138 -5.32 22.30 -20.77
C ARG A 138 -6.40 22.84 -19.86
N LEU A 139 -6.44 24.17 -19.71
CA LEU A 139 -7.40 24.88 -18.88
C LEU A 139 -8.43 25.55 -19.79
N ASP A 140 -9.71 25.31 -19.55
CA ASP A 140 -10.80 26.00 -20.24
C ASP A 140 -11.66 26.74 -19.23
N TYR A 141 -11.63 28.05 -19.31
CA TYR A 141 -12.36 28.97 -18.43
C TYR A 141 -13.78 29.31 -18.93
N GLY A 142 -14.22 28.68 -20.03
CA GLY A 142 -15.50 28.99 -20.65
C GLY A 142 -15.48 30.24 -21.53
N ARG A 143 -16.54 30.40 -22.34
CA ARG A 143 -16.64 31.51 -23.29
C ARG A 143 -16.74 32.86 -22.56
N LYS A 144 -15.90 33.84 -22.96
CA LYS A 144 -15.85 35.22 -22.49
C LYS A 144 -15.25 35.48 -21.09
N GLN A 145 -14.65 34.49 -20.42
CA GLN A 145 -14.02 34.70 -19.11
C GLN A 145 -12.50 34.84 -19.23
N LYS A 146 -11.93 35.75 -18.46
CA LYS A 146 -10.49 35.90 -18.30
C LYS A 146 -10.06 34.99 -17.15
N GLY A 147 -9.36 33.89 -17.49
CA GLY A 147 -8.90 32.92 -16.51
C GLY A 147 -7.72 33.47 -15.69
N LYS A 148 -7.62 32.95 -14.47
CA LYS A 148 -6.50 33.21 -13.56
C LYS A 148 -5.91 31.87 -13.10
N LEU A 149 -4.66 31.91 -12.69
CA LEU A 149 -3.95 30.75 -12.16
C LEU A 149 -3.19 31.13 -10.90
N LEU A 150 -3.49 30.45 -9.81
CA LEU A 150 -2.64 30.46 -8.62
C LEU A 150 -1.48 29.47 -8.83
N ILE A 151 -0.28 29.87 -8.45
CA ILE A 151 0.90 29.02 -8.35
C ILE A 151 1.40 29.14 -6.90
N ASP A 152 1.31 28.03 -6.14
CA ASP A 152 1.74 27.96 -4.74
C ASP A 152 2.92 26.99 -4.61
N VAL A 153 4.08 27.53 -4.25
CA VAL A 153 5.33 26.76 -4.12
C VAL A 153 5.70 26.46 -2.66
N ALA A 154 4.90 26.93 -1.70
CA ALA A 154 5.05 26.57 -0.29
C ALA A 154 4.21 25.35 0.11
N THR A 155 3.41 24.82 -0.81
CA THR A 155 2.53 23.68 -0.58
C THR A 155 3.27 22.36 -0.58
N PHE A 156 2.72 21.41 0.16
CA PHE A 156 3.10 19.99 0.18
C PHE A 156 1.91 19.17 0.69
N LEU A 157 1.95 17.86 0.50
CA LEU A 157 0.97 16.95 1.10
C LEU A 157 1.28 16.74 2.58
N GLY A 158 0.23 16.72 3.43
CA GLY A 158 0.33 16.53 4.86
C GLY A 158 0.21 17.82 5.67
N ILE A 159 0.35 17.71 6.98
CA ILE A 159 0.16 18.77 7.96
C ILE A 159 1.42 18.90 8.82
N ASP A 160 2.03 20.07 8.89
CA ASP A 160 3.27 20.34 9.63
C ASP A 160 3.09 20.59 11.14
N THR A 161 1.85 20.57 11.62
CA THR A 161 1.51 20.97 13.00
C THR A 161 1.28 19.78 13.94
N ILE A 162 1.51 18.54 13.50
CA ILE A 162 1.37 17.36 14.35
C ILE A 162 2.51 17.33 15.39
N PRO A 163 2.21 17.29 16.69
CA PRO A 163 3.24 17.30 17.75
C PRO A 163 4.21 16.11 17.69
N ASP A 164 3.74 14.96 17.24
CA ASP A 164 4.58 13.82 16.87
C ASP A 164 5.10 14.04 15.47
N LYS A 165 6.28 14.57 15.36
CA LYS A 165 6.93 14.97 14.10
C LYS A 165 7.34 13.80 13.20
N ARG A 166 6.95 12.57 13.55
CA ARG A 166 7.27 11.40 12.76
C ARG A 166 6.53 11.47 11.41
N GLU A 167 7.28 11.33 10.33
CA GLU A 167 6.76 11.28 8.97
C GLU A 167 5.89 12.49 8.56
N THR A 168 6.08 13.65 9.21
CA THR A 168 5.41 14.89 8.84
C THR A 168 6.31 15.70 7.93
N GLN A 169 5.78 16.15 6.78
CA GLN A 169 6.51 17.10 5.94
C GLN A 169 6.54 18.48 6.59
N GLN A 170 7.65 19.18 6.40
CA GLN A 170 7.88 20.53 6.93
C GLN A 170 8.40 21.44 5.83
N TYR A 171 7.85 22.65 5.76
CA TYR A 171 8.34 23.68 4.87
C TYR A 171 9.76 24.12 5.27
N VAL A 172 10.62 24.32 4.30
CA VAL A 172 11.98 24.84 4.49
C VAL A 172 12.15 26.20 3.80
N ASP A 173 11.99 26.23 2.46
CA ASP A 173 12.16 27.44 1.66
C ASP A 173 11.47 27.31 0.30
N SER A 174 11.14 28.42 -0.33
CA SER A 174 10.60 28.43 -1.69
C SER A 174 10.76 29.77 -2.38
N TYR A 175 10.67 29.76 -3.70
CA TYR A 175 10.73 30.96 -4.52
C TYR A 175 9.93 30.78 -5.81
N VAL A 176 9.20 31.84 -6.22
CA VAL A 176 8.47 31.88 -7.49
C VAL A 176 8.58 33.25 -8.12
N THR A 177 8.80 33.31 -9.43
CA THR A 177 8.87 34.56 -10.22
C THR A 177 8.42 34.33 -11.66
N CYS A 178 7.94 35.39 -12.30
CA CYS A 178 7.74 35.41 -13.75
C CYS A 178 9.11 35.40 -14.47
N ASP A 179 9.26 34.50 -15.45
CA ASP A 179 10.40 34.45 -16.35
C ASP A 179 9.97 34.89 -17.75
N GLY A 180 9.83 36.19 -17.92
CA GLY A 180 9.30 36.84 -19.13
C GLY A 180 7.77 36.73 -19.24
N LYS A 181 7.26 36.88 -20.48
CA LYS A 181 5.80 36.98 -20.76
C LYS A 181 5.06 35.63 -20.79
N TYR A 182 5.74 34.51 -20.90
CA TYR A 182 5.16 33.19 -21.16
C TYR A 182 5.59 32.12 -20.15
N ALA A 183 6.33 32.51 -19.12
CA ALA A 183 6.85 31.52 -18.20
C ALA A 183 6.88 32.01 -16.75
N VAL A 184 6.82 31.01 -15.84
CA VAL A 184 7.06 31.17 -14.40
C VAL A 184 8.08 30.13 -13.99
N SER A 185 9.00 30.48 -13.11
CA SER A 185 10.00 29.57 -12.59
C SER A 185 10.20 29.73 -11.10
N GLY A 186 10.77 28.71 -10.46
CA GLY A 186 11.02 28.72 -9.03
C GLY A 186 11.40 27.37 -8.47
N TRP A 187 11.30 27.25 -7.16
CA TRP A 187 11.53 26.02 -6.43
C TRP A 187 10.71 25.93 -5.15
N SER A 188 10.59 24.71 -4.64
CA SER A 188 10.02 24.38 -3.35
C SER A 188 10.98 23.43 -2.62
N THR A 189 11.39 23.77 -1.41
CA THR A 189 12.20 22.93 -0.54
C THR A 189 11.38 22.52 0.68
N VAL A 190 11.28 21.22 0.87
CA VAL A 190 10.52 20.58 1.95
C VAL A 190 11.42 19.50 2.58
N ARG A 191 11.24 19.21 3.86
CA ARG A 191 11.90 18.10 4.55
C ARG A 191 10.90 17.17 5.20
N GLY A 192 11.35 16.00 5.65
CA GLY A 192 10.49 15.03 6.34
C GLY A 192 9.51 14.31 5.41
N GLY A 193 8.33 14.05 5.91
CA GLY A 193 7.37 13.16 5.28
C GLY A 193 7.73 11.70 5.52
N TRP A 194 7.12 10.80 4.76
CA TRP A 194 7.44 9.37 4.87
C TRP A 194 8.96 9.15 4.88
N ASN A 195 9.44 8.36 5.81
CA ASN A 195 10.87 8.08 6.03
C ASN A 195 11.68 9.20 6.73
N ASN A 196 11.10 10.30 7.13
CA ASN A 196 11.76 11.40 7.86
C ASN A 196 13.05 11.97 7.21
N GLY A 197 13.18 11.88 5.88
CA GLY A 197 14.38 12.32 5.17
C GLY A 197 14.70 13.80 5.37
N GLY A 198 15.94 14.17 5.09
CA GLY A 198 16.43 15.56 5.07
C GLY A 198 15.76 16.40 3.98
N PRO A 199 16.19 17.68 3.83
CA PRO A 199 15.61 18.59 2.85
C PRO A 199 15.79 18.10 1.41
N TYR A 200 14.74 18.19 0.61
CA TYR A 200 14.79 17.99 -0.83
C TYR A 200 14.14 19.17 -1.54
N THR A 201 14.68 19.51 -2.71
CA THR A 201 14.21 20.64 -3.51
C THR A 201 13.62 20.16 -4.83
N VAL A 202 12.45 20.70 -5.18
CA VAL A 202 11.84 20.53 -6.49
C VAL A 202 11.88 21.88 -7.21
N TYR A 203 12.70 21.97 -8.26
CA TYR A 203 12.73 23.10 -9.18
C TYR A 203 11.69 22.91 -10.26
N PHE A 204 11.09 24.00 -10.75
CA PHE A 204 10.13 23.94 -11.83
C PHE A 204 10.32 25.05 -12.85
N TYR A 205 9.82 24.79 -14.04
CA TYR A 205 9.65 25.77 -15.10
C TYR A 205 8.28 25.57 -15.75
N LEU A 206 7.39 26.56 -15.57
CA LEU A 206 6.08 26.59 -16.20
C LEU A 206 6.16 27.39 -17.48
N GLN A 207 5.72 26.83 -18.58
CA GLN A 207 5.57 27.46 -19.89
C GLN A 207 4.11 27.54 -20.29
N SER A 208 3.64 28.71 -20.70
CA SER A 208 2.28 28.98 -21.20
C SER A 208 2.30 29.25 -22.70
N ASP A 209 1.26 28.81 -23.42
CA ASP A 209 1.02 29.21 -24.82
C ASP A 209 0.37 30.60 -24.97
N THR A 210 0.01 31.20 -23.83
CA THR A 210 -0.69 32.48 -23.76
C THR A 210 0.14 33.44 -22.87
N PRO A 211 0.28 34.73 -23.24
CA PRO A 211 0.98 35.67 -22.41
C PRO A 211 0.36 35.81 -21.02
N LEU A 212 1.23 35.87 -20.03
CA LEU A 212 0.91 36.06 -18.62
C LEU A 212 0.83 37.59 -18.31
N SER A 213 -0.13 37.99 -17.49
CA SER A 213 -0.18 39.30 -16.88
C SER A 213 -0.38 39.15 -15.37
N ASN A 214 0.00 40.18 -14.60
CA ASN A 214 -0.29 40.18 -13.17
C ASN A 214 -1.81 40.13 -12.96
N SER A 215 -2.25 39.36 -11.98
CA SER A 215 -3.64 39.39 -11.56
C SER A 215 -3.88 40.67 -10.74
N ASP A 216 -4.78 41.52 -11.21
CA ASP A 216 -5.15 42.77 -10.48
C ASP A 216 -6.05 42.51 -9.26
N VAL A 217 -6.34 41.25 -8.95
CA VAL A 217 -7.14 40.87 -7.78
C VAL A 217 -6.18 40.49 -6.66
N PRO A 218 -6.06 41.33 -5.60
CA PRO A 218 -5.41 40.90 -4.37
C PRO A 218 -6.16 39.65 -3.86
N LEU A 219 -5.46 38.60 -3.54
CA LEU A 219 -6.05 37.50 -2.74
C LEU A 219 -6.64 38.17 -1.49
N ALA A 220 -7.93 37.92 -1.22
CA ALA A 220 -8.59 38.40 -0.03
C ALA A 220 -7.70 38.11 1.18
N ASN A 221 -7.42 39.17 1.96
CA ASN A 221 -6.45 39.20 3.03
C ASN A 221 -6.34 37.87 3.77
N GLY A 222 -5.30 37.13 3.50
CA GLY A 222 -4.48 36.57 4.52
C GLY A 222 -5.03 35.48 5.40
N GLU A 223 -5.97 34.65 4.99
CA GLU A 223 -5.96 33.30 5.51
C GLU A 223 -5.27 32.43 4.46
N ALA A 224 -3.93 32.34 4.59
CA ALA A 224 -3.23 31.18 4.07
C ALA A 224 -4.06 29.94 4.44
N PRO A 225 -4.24 28.95 3.53
CA PRO A 225 -4.91 27.72 3.93
C PRO A 225 -4.30 27.32 5.27
N LEU A 226 -5.14 26.92 6.21
CA LEU A 226 -4.93 26.75 7.66
C LEU A 226 -3.62 26.05 8.12
N TYR A 227 -2.70 25.76 7.23
CA TYR A 227 -1.59 24.82 7.45
C TYR A 227 -0.18 25.42 7.37
N ASN A 228 0.04 26.59 6.78
CA ASN A 228 1.40 27.16 6.68
C ASN A 228 1.43 28.62 7.04
N LYS A 229 1.79 28.95 8.28
CA LYS A 229 2.18 30.29 8.69
C LYS A 229 3.60 30.57 8.20
N VAL A 230 3.75 30.93 6.92
CA VAL A 230 5.03 31.39 6.40
C VAL A 230 5.05 32.93 6.43
N LYS A 231 6.01 33.48 7.17
CA LYS A 231 6.29 34.91 7.17
C LYS A 231 6.84 35.34 5.81
N GLU A 232 6.14 36.26 5.16
CA GLU A 232 6.62 37.18 4.09
C GLU A 232 7.73 36.64 3.18
N SER A 233 7.43 35.58 2.37
CA SER A 233 8.27 35.21 1.25
C SER A 233 7.43 35.12 -0.03
N LYS A 234 8.05 35.20 -1.21
CA LYS A 234 7.38 35.03 -2.51
C LYS A 234 7.03 33.57 -2.73
N THR A 235 6.09 33.06 -1.93
CA THR A 235 5.65 31.65 -1.96
C THR A 235 4.48 31.41 -2.90
N ARG A 236 3.85 32.48 -3.36
CA ARG A 236 2.67 32.44 -4.23
C ARG A 236 2.75 33.51 -5.33
N LEU A 237 2.23 33.15 -6.49
CA LEU A 237 2.10 34.01 -7.65
C LEU A 237 0.74 33.80 -8.30
N ASP A 238 0.00 34.89 -8.52
CA ASP A 238 -1.25 34.88 -9.27
C ASP A 238 -1.02 35.51 -10.63
N VAL A 239 -1.35 34.79 -11.69
CA VAL A 239 -1.28 35.28 -13.08
C VAL A 239 -2.63 35.23 -13.75
N ALA A 240 -2.84 36.12 -14.72
CA ALA A 240 -4.06 36.17 -15.52
C ALA A 240 -3.76 35.92 -17.00
N PHE A 241 -4.74 35.39 -17.70
CA PHE A 241 -4.69 35.03 -19.12
C PHE A 241 -5.65 35.88 -19.95
N SER A 242 -5.25 36.24 -21.16
CA SER A 242 -6.12 36.93 -22.12
C SER A 242 -7.06 36.03 -22.90
N LYS A 243 -6.79 34.69 -22.90
CA LYS A 243 -7.59 33.67 -23.59
C LYS A 243 -8.42 32.86 -22.62
N SER A 244 -9.53 32.29 -23.06
CA SER A 244 -10.37 31.39 -22.29
C SER A 244 -9.84 29.95 -22.26
N THR A 245 -9.04 29.53 -23.24
CA THR A 245 -8.39 28.23 -23.26
C THR A 245 -6.88 28.42 -23.27
N VAL A 246 -6.18 27.78 -22.34
CA VAL A 246 -4.74 27.93 -22.10
C VAL A 246 -4.10 26.57 -21.98
N ASN A 247 -2.98 26.36 -22.67
CA ASN A 247 -2.16 25.17 -22.49
C ASN A 247 -0.90 25.54 -21.70
N LEU A 248 -0.62 24.72 -20.67
CA LEU A 248 0.56 24.87 -19.83
C LEU A 248 1.40 23.59 -19.88
N LYS A 249 2.72 23.77 -19.72
CA LYS A 249 3.67 22.71 -19.47
C LYS A 249 4.49 23.06 -18.25
N ILE A 250 4.62 22.12 -17.32
CA ILE A 250 5.38 22.31 -16.09
C ILE A 250 6.44 21.23 -16.01
N GLY A 251 7.68 21.59 -16.40
CA GLY A 251 8.83 20.74 -16.21
C GLY A 251 9.31 20.83 -14.77
N ILE A 252 9.72 19.70 -14.20
CA ILE A 252 10.26 19.57 -12.84
C ILE A 252 11.66 18.97 -12.86
N SER A 253 12.46 19.30 -11.84
CA SER A 253 13.82 18.77 -11.65
C SER A 253 14.23 18.85 -10.19
N HIS A 254 15.09 17.91 -9.73
CA HIS A 254 15.76 18.03 -8.44
C HIS A 254 17.13 18.75 -8.53
N ILE A 255 17.55 19.19 -9.73
CA ILE A 255 18.88 19.77 -9.97
C ILE A 255 18.82 21.30 -10.07
N SER A 256 17.97 21.83 -10.95
CA SER A 256 17.90 23.28 -11.20
C SER A 256 16.69 23.67 -12.05
N ILE A 257 16.34 24.97 -12.03
CA ILE A 257 15.36 25.59 -12.94
C ILE A 257 15.75 25.34 -14.41
N ALA A 258 17.05 25.47 -14.74
CA ALA A 258 17.54 25.24 -16.10
C ALA A 258 17.32 23.79 -16.57
N GLN A 259 17.49 22.82 -15.67
CA GLN A 259 17.17 21.43 -15.96
C GLN A 259 15.66 21.18 -16.06
N ALA A 260 14.86 21.76 -15.18
CA ALA A 260 13.40 21.70 -15.27
C ALA A 260 12.87 22.22 -16.61
N ARG A 261 13.45 23.31 -17.13
CA ARG A 261 13.15 23.84 -18.47
C ARG A 261 13.53 22.87 -19.59
N LYS A 262 14.69 22.20 -19.51
CA LYS A 262 15.13 21.17 -20.47
C LYS A 262 14.22 19.94 -20.47
N ASN A 263 13.61 19.62 -19.35
CA ASN A 263 12.70 18.49 -19.17
C ASN A 263 11.33 18.69 -19.86
N ILE A 264 11.06 19.88 -20.44
CA ILE A 264 9.82 20.16 -21.16
C ILE A 264 9.92 19.65 -22.60
N PRO A 265 9.11 18.65 -23.02
CA PRO A 265 9.08 18.19 -24.39
C PRO A 265 8.52 19.24 -25.35
N SER A 266 8.93 19.17 -26.63
CA SER A 266 8.44 20.09 -27.66
C SER A 266 7.00 19.82 -28.10
N CYS A 267 6.48 18.60 -27.91
CA CYS A 267 5.13 18.20 -28.34
C CYS A 267 4.02 18.92 -27.57
N GLY A 268 2.82 18.98 -28.12
CA GLY A 268 1.61 19.49 -27.48
C GLY A 268 0.87 18.43 -26.66
N PHE A 269 -0.21 18.85 -25.97
CA PHE A 269 -1.03 18.01 -25.07
C PHE A 269 -1.50 16.70 -25.73
N ASP A 270 -2.19 16.78 -26.90
CA ASP A 270 -2.79 15.60 -27.53
C ASP A 270 -1.74 14.62 -28.04
N ALA A 271 -0.60 15.13 -28.54
CA ALA A 271 0.52 14.30 -28.95
C ALA A 271 1.14 13.58 -27.73
N GLN A 272 1.27 14.26 -26.59
CA GLN A 272 1.78 13.65 -25.35
C GLN A 272 0.81 12.61 -24.81
N LEU A 273 -0.49 12.88 -24.77
CA LEU A 273 -1.51 11.91 -24.35
C LEU A 273 -1.46 10.63 -25.22
N LYS A 274 -1.30 10.79 -26.54
CA LYS A 274 -1.10 9.64 -27.44
C LYS A 274 0.19 8.88 -27.12
N ASN A 275 1.27 9.60 -26.83
CA ASN A 275 2.55 9.00 -26.45
C ASN A 275 2.45 8.18 -25.16
N VAL A 276 1.83 8.74 -24.10
CA VAL A 276 1.61 8.04 -22.82
C VAL A 276 0.88 6.72 -23.04
N ARG A 277 -0.26 6.75 -23.74
CA ARG A 277 -1.06 5.55 -24.02
C ARG A 277 -0.29 4.52 -24.84
N LYS A 278 0.46 4.96 -25.85
CA LYS A 278 1.30 4.06 -26.66
C LYS A 278 2.38 3.40 -25.80
N THR A 279 3.05 4.16 -24.96
CA THR A 279 4.13 3.65 -24.10
C THR A 279 3.58 2.63 -23.10
N TRP A 280 2.48 2.95 -22.42
CA TRP A 280 1.80 2.02 -21.52
C TRP A 280 1.29 0.77 -22.23
N ASN A 281 0.70 0.93 -23.42
CA ASN A 281 0.24 -0.22 -24.20
C ASN A 281 1.38 -1.19 -24.52
N GLY A 282 2.58 -0.68 -24.83
CA GLY A 282 3.78 -1.50 -25.02
C GLY A 282 4.24 -2.22 -23.75
N LYS A 283 4.10 -1.59 -22.57
CA LYS A 283 4.45 -2.20 -21.29
C LYS A 283 3.43 -3.26 -20.87
N LEU A 284 2.14 -2.94 -20.97
CA LEU A 284 1.04 -3.84 -20.60
C LEU A 284 0.99 -5.08 -21.52
N GLY A 285 1.29 -4.88 -22.81
CA GLY A 285 1.37 -5.96 -23.80
C GLY A 285 2.52 -6.94 -23.59
N LYS A 286 3.36 -6.75 -22.56
CA LYS A 286 4.35 -7.78 -22.16
C LYS A 286 3.69 -9.06 -21.65
N ILE A 287 2.45 -8.99 -21.21
CA ILE A 287 1.66 -10.16 -20.83
C ILE A 287 0.28 -10.05 -21.48
N GLU A 288 -0.03 -11.01 -22.35
CA GLU A 288 -1.35 -11.10 -22.99
C GLU A 288 -2.17 -12.19 -22.31
N ILE A 289 -3.33 -11.84 -21.75
CA ILE A 289 -4.20 -12.80 -21.04
C ILE A 289 -5.51 -13.06 -21.79
N ALA A 290 -5.96 -14.31 -21.79
CA ALA A 290 -7.31 -14.71 -22.19
C ALA A 290 -8.19 -14.76 -20.94
N GLY A 291 -9.06 -13.77 -20.76
CA GLY A 291 -9.93 -13.66 -19.59
C GLY A 291 -11.16 -12.81 -19.86
N THR A 292 -12.07 -12.77 -18.89
CA THR A 292 -13.24 -11.88 -18.91
C THR A 292 -12.81 -10.41 -18.86
N GLU A 293 -13.71 -9.49 -19.21
CA GLU A 293 -13.42 -8.05 -19.12
C GLU A 293 -13.06 -7.63 -17.69
N LYS A 294 -13.73 -8.18 -16.67
CA LYS A 294 -13.39 -7.96 -15.25
C LYS A 294 -11.98 -8.43 -14.93
N GLN A 295 -11.62 -9.66 -15.30
CA GLN A 295 -10.28 -10.21 -15.08
C GLN A 295 -9.21 -9.37 -15.78
N LYS A 296 -9.47 -8.91 -17.01
CA LYS A 296 -8.54 -8.03 -17.74
C LYS A 296 -8.37 -6.68 -17.06
N ARG A 297 -9.45 -6.04 -16.57
CA ARG A 297 -9.33 -4.78 -15.82
C ARG A 297 -8.50 -4.96 -14.55
N MET A 298 -8.80 -5.95 -13.73
CA MET A 298 -8.04 -6.24 -12.51
C MET A 298 -6.57 -6.52 -12.83
N PHE A 299 -6.30 -7.39 -13.80
CA PHE A 299 -4.95 -7.79 -14.18
C PHE A 299 -4.11 -6.63 -14.74
N TYR A 300 -4.62 -5.92 -15.74
CA TYR A 300 -3.85 -4.84 -16.37
C TYR A 300 -3.72 -3.61 -15.49
N THR A 301 -4.68 -3.35 -14.60
CA THR A 301 -4.51 -2.30 -13.59
C THR A 301 -3.46 -2.71 -12.55
N ALA A 302 -3.47 -3.96 -12.09
CA ALA A 302 -2.43 -4.46 -11.19
C ALA A 302 -1.04 -4.42 -11.85
N LEU A 303 -0.92 -4.82 -13.10
CA LEU A 303 0.34 -4.72 -13.87
C LEU A 303 0.79 -3.27 -14.06
N TYR A 304 -0.14 -2.33 -14.29
CA TYR A 304 0.13 -0.89 -14.35
C TYR A 304 0.72 -0.38 -13.03
N HIS A 305 0.16 -0.75 -11.89
CA HIS A 305 0.64 -0.32 -10.57
C HIS A 305 2.09 -0.74 -10.30
N THR A 306 2.52 -1.90 -10.78
CA THR A 306 3.89 -2.41 -10.57
C THR A 306 4.98 -1.57 -11.25
N MET A 307 4.61 -0.64 -12.13
CA MET A 307 5.54 0.21 -12.88
C MET A 307 5.39 1.71 -12.54
N LEU A 308 4.75 2.02 -11.43
CA LEU A 308 4.63 3.41 -10.94
C LEU A 308 5.80 3.81 -10.05
N MET A 309 6.37 2.85 -9.30
CA MET A 309 7.49 3.01 -8.38
C MET A 309 8.47 1.84 -8.57
N PRO A 310 9.80 2.02 -8.33
CA PRO A 310 10.52 3.29 -8.11
C PRO A 310 10.53 4.18 -9.35
N VAL A 311 11.03 5.42 -9.22
CA VAL A 311 11.03 6.43 -10.31
C VAL A 311 12.38 6.52 -11.02
N ASP A 312 12.36 6.71 -12.34
CA ASP A 312 13.55 7.07 -13.11
C ASP A 312 13.96 8.53 -12.81
N LYS A 313 15.04 8.66 -12.03
CA LYS A 313 15.69 9.92 -11.69
C LYS A 313 17.08 10.05 -12.34
N SER A 314 17.28 9.43 -13.51
CA SER A 314 18.56 9.51 -14.27
C SER A 314 18.98 10.97 -14.48
N GLY A 315 20.14 11.36 -13.92
CA GLY A 315 20.64 12.73 -13.96
C GLY A 315 19.87 13.74 -13.10
N GLU A 316 18.99 13.29 -12.19
CA GLU A 316 18.17 14.12 -11.30
C GLU A 316 18.50 13.97 -9.81
N ASN A 317 19.54 13.23 -9.45
CA ASN A 317 20.00 13.16 -8.08
C ASN A 317 20.95 14.35 -7.76
N PRO A 318 20.64 15.20 -6.76
CA PRO A 318 21.47 16.35 -6.43
C PRO A 318 22.76 16.01 -5.69
N HIS A 319 22.88 14.81 -5.12
CA HIS A 319 24.04 14.41 -4.31
C HIS A 319 25.13 13.74 -5.15
N PHE A 320 24.75 13.02 -6.23
CA PHE A 320 25.70 12.37 -7.14
C PHE A 320 25.09 12.19 -8.54
N SER A 321 25.97 12.09 -9.55
CA SER A 321 25.54 11.88 -10.94
C SER A 321 25.49 10.38 -11.26
N ALA A 322 24.35 9.89 -11.71
CA ALA A 322 24.16 8.54 -12.20
C ALA A 322 23.13 8.50 -13.34
N THR A 323 23.42 7.67 -14.36
CA THR A 323 22.53 7.43 -15.52
C THR A 323 22.89 6.07 -16.13
N PRO A 324 21.97 5.09 -16.17
CA PRO A 324 20.61 5.13 -15.61
C PRO A 324 20.62 5.18 -14.08
N TYR A 325 19.54 5.73 -13.48
CA TYR A 325 19.40 5.82 -12.05
C TYR A 325 17.90 5.85 -11.64
N TYR A 326 17.54 4.98 -10.70
CA TYR A 326 16.22 4.92 -10.08
C TYR A 326 16.32 5.33 -8.62
N ASP A 327 15.28 5.99 -8.12
CA ASP A 327 15.15 6.42 -6.72
C ASP A 327 13.70 6.26 -6.25
N ASP A 328 13.42 6.70 -5.01
CA ASP A 328 12.10 6.52 -4.38
C ASP A 328 11.74 5.03 -4.21
N TYR A 329 12.65 4.29 -3.60
CA TYR A 329 12.44 2.91 -3.15
C TYR A 329 11.66 2.93 -1.83
N TYR A 330 10.37 3.23 -1.90
CA TYR A 330 9.55 3.38 -0.69
C TYR A 330 9.43 2.09 0.10
N ALA A 331 9.30 0.97 -0.59
CA ALA A 331 8.82 -0.26 -0.01
C ALA A 331 9.65 -1.46 -0.49
N ILE A 332 10.99 -1.47 -0.26
CA ILE A 332 11.85 -2.61 -0.68
C ILE A 332 11.43 -3.87 0.06
N TRP A 333 11.08 -3.77 1.35
CA TRP A 333 10.60 -4.86 2.18
C TRP A 333 9.36 -5.57 1.60
N ASP A 334 8.56 -4.86 0.83
CA ASP A 334 7.36 -5.34 0.16
C ASP A 334 7.66 -5.77 -1.28
N THR A 335 8.29 -4.88 -2.06
CA THR A 335 8.48 -5.05 -3.51
C THR A 335 9.43 -6.18 -3.87
N TYR A 336 10.39 -6.53 -3.01
CA TYR A 336 11.29 -7.67 -3.27
C TYR A 336 10.53 -8.99 -3.38
N ARG A 337 9.36 -9.11 -2.72
CA ARG A 337 8.60 -10.36 -2.66
C ARG A 337 7.92 -10.70 -3.98
N THR A 338 7.47 -9.69 -4.72
CA THR A 338 6.68 -9.89 -5.94
C THR A 338 6.98 -8.89 -7.06
N SER A 339 6.95 -7.56 -6.84
CA SER A 339 7.12 -6.55 -7.90
C SER A 339 8.45 -6.68 -8.61
N MET A 340 9.56 -6.74 -7.88
CA MET A 340 10.89 -6.84 -8.49
C MET A 340 11.12 -8.19 -9.19
N PRO A 341 10.72 -9.35 -8.65
CA PRO A 341 10.72 -10.62 -9.39
C PRO A 341 9.85 -10.62 -10.66
N LEU A 342 8.73 -9.90 -10.67
CA LEU A 342 7.91 -9.74 -11.88
C LEU A 342 8.66 -8.93 -12.93
N LEU A 343 9.26 -7.80 -12.54
CA LEU A 343 10.07 -6.97 -13.45
C LEU A 343 11.30 -7.72 -13.97
N THR A 344 11.93 -8.57 -13.16
CA THR A 344 13.01 -9.46 -13.61
C THR A 344 12.58 -10.34 -14.79
N LEU A 345 11.33 -10.75 -14.82
CA LEU A 345 10.80 -11.61 -15.90
C LEU A 345 10.42 -10.82 -17.16
N ILE A 346 9.79 -9.64 -17.02
CA ILE A 346 9.20 -8.90 -18.14
C ILE A 346 9.93 -7.62 -18.53
N GLU A 347 10.72 -7.04 -17.63
CA GLU A 347 11.41 -5.75 -17.76
C GLU A 347 12.86 -5.85 -17.21
N GLU A 348 13.58 -6.92 -17.54
CA GLU A 348 14.94 -7.20 -17.03
C GLU A 348 15.91 -6.00 -17.14
N PRO A 349 15.95 -5.23 -18.27
CA PRO A 349 16.84 -4.07 -18.35
C PRO A 349 16.56 -3.02 -17.28
N GLN A 350 15.28 -2.71 -17.01
CA GLN A 350 14.87 -1.75 -15.98
C GLN A 350 15.19 -2.29 -14.57
N GLN A 351 14.91 -3.56 -14.32
CA GLN A 351 15.22 -4.19 -13.04
C GLN A 351 16.74 -4.21 -12.76
N ARG A 352 17.55 -4.52 -13.77
CA ARG A 352 19.03 -4.42 -13.68
C ARG A 352 19.47 -3.00 -13.31
N ASP A 353 18.87 -1.99 -13.95
CA ASP A 353 19.21 -0.60 -13.70
C ASP A 353 18.76 -0.14 -12.29
N MET A 354 17.64 -0.69 -11.78
CA MET A 354 17.21 -0.53 -10.39
C MET A 354 18.21 -1.15 -9.41
N VAL A 355 18.69 -2.36 -9.66
CA VAL A 355 19.71 -3.01 -8.82
C VAL A 355 21.02 -2.21 -8.83
N ASN A 356 21.47 -1.76 -10.01
CA ASN A 356 22.66 -0.91 -10.11
C ASN A 356 22.49 0.44 -9.38
N SER A 357 21.26 0.95 -9.30
CA SER A 357 20.95 2.17 -8.54
C SER A 357 21.13 1.99 -7.04
N LEU A 358 20.75 0.82 -6.48
CA LEU A 358 21.03 0.48 -5.08
C LEU A 358 22.54 0.46 -4.81
N LEU A 359 23.35 -0.04 -5.75
CA LEU A 359 24.81 -0.03 -5.64
C LEU A 359 25.40 1.39 -5.78
N ASN A 360 24.80 2.26 -6.58
CA ASN A 360 25.19 3.66 -6.65
C ASN A 360 24.89 4.39 -5.34
N ILE A 361 23.75 4.13 -4.74
CA ILE A 361 23.38 4.66 -3.40
C ILE A 361 24.43 4.18 -2.37
N TYR A 362 24.72 2.88 -2.32
CA TYR A 362 25.77 2.35 -1.44
C TYR A 362 27.13 3.05 -1.62
N LYS A 363 27.57 3.29 -2.86
CA LYS A 363 28.87 3.98 -3.13
C LYS A 363 28.93 5.38 -2.53
N HIS A 364 27.81 6.08 -2.47
CA HIS A 364 27.74 7.49 -2.05
C HIS A 364 27.33 7.64 -0.59
N ASP A 365 26.35 6.88 -0.14
CA ASP A 365 25.78 6.99 1.21
C ASP A 365 26.40 5.98 2.20
N GLY A 366 27.18 5.01 1.69
CA GLY A 366 27.90 4.03 2.48
C GLY A 366 27.08 2.80 2.90
N TYR A 367 25.76 2.81 2.69
CA TYR A 367 24.83 1.72 2.96
C TYR A 367 23.79 1.63 1.83
N MET A 368 23.25 0.42 1.59
CA MET A 368 22.06 0.27 0.79
C MET A 368 20.81 0.71 1.62
N PRO A 369 19.76 1.20 0.96
CA PRO A 369 18.56 1.63 1.70
C PRO A 369 17.70 0.44 2.15
N ASP A 370 17.13 0.52 3.36
CA ASP A 370 15.92 -0.23 3.74
C ASP A 370 14.71 0.35 2.99
N ALA A 371 14.61 1.67 3.00
CA ALA A 371 13.66 2.45 2.23
C ALA A 371 14.31 3.78 1.82
N ARG A 372 13.81 4.40 0.73
CA ARG A 372 14.36 5.68 0.24
C ARG A 372 13.28 6.56 -0.34
N SER A 373 13.29 7.83 0.02
CA SER A 373 12.38 8.84 -0.53
C SER A 373 12.98 10.24 -0.48
N GLY A 374 12.70 11.07 -1.51
CA GLY A 374 13.23 12.43 -1.58
C GLY A 374 14.75 12.50 -1.59
N ASN A 375 15.43 11.49 -2.15
CA ASN A 375 16.88 11.28 -2.22
C ASN A 375 17.57 10.96 -0.87
N TRP A 376 16.83 10.55 0.17
CA TRP A 376 17.36 10.23 1.49
C TRP A 376 17.04 8.79 1.88
N ASN A 377 18.02 8.09 2.45
CA ASN A 377 17.82 6.76 3.00
C ASN A 377 17.01 6.82 4.29
N GLY A 378 16.34 5.71 4.59
CA GLY A 378 15.63 5.51 5.83
C GLY A 378 15.74 4.09 6.34
N ARG A 379 15.44 3.92 7.62
CA ARG A 379 15.30 2.63 8.30
C ARG A 379 13.89 2.54 8.86
N THR A 380 12.92 2.38 7.96
CA THR A 380 11.51 2.50 8.30
C THR A 380 10.82 1.15 8.44
N GLN A 381 11.19 0.18 7.60
CA GLN A 381 10.55 -1.14 7.56
C GLN A 381 11.25 -2.14 8.50
N GLY A 382 11.82 -3.18 8.09
CA GLY A 382 12.30 -4.12 9.10
C GLY A 382 13.37 -5.09 8.65
N GLY A 383 13.97 -4.85 7.49
CA GLY A 383 15.04 -5.68 6.96
C GLY A 383 16.14 -4.84 6.32
N SER A 384 17.13 -5.50 5.72
CA SER A 384 18.03 -4.92 4.72
C SER A 384 17.76 -5.58 3.36
N ASN A 385 16.49 -5.54 2.95
CA ASN A 385 15.95 -6.39 1.87
C ASN A 385 16.50 -6.06 0.47
N ALA A 386 17.28 -5.00 0.31
CA ALA A 386 18.15 -4.81 -0.85
C ALA A 386 19.10 -6.00 -1.06
N ASP A 387 19.49 -6.70 0.01
CA ASP A 387 20.28 -7.94 -0.03
C ASP A 387 19.55 -9.05 -0.80
N ILE A 388 18.23 -9.19 -0.56
CA ILE A 388 17.38 -10.17 -1.25
C ILE A 388 17.21 -9.80 -2.72
N VAL A 389 17.04 -8.50 -3.04
CA VAL A 389 16.95 -8.01 -4.44
C VAL A 389 18.23 -8.35 -5.23
N ILE A 390 19.38 -8.16 -4.63
CA ILE A 390 20.68 -8.52 -5.23
C ILE A 390 20.78 -10.03 -5.43
N ALA A 391 20.45 -10.81 -4.39
CA ALA A 391 20.50 -12.26 -4.46
C ALA A 391 19.53 -12.82 -5.51
N ASP A 392 18.34 -12.22 -5.67
CA ASP A 392 17.38 -12.58 -6.72
C ASP A 392 17.95 -12.36 -8.11
N ALA A 393 18.56 -11.19 -8.36
CA ALA A 393 19.23 -10.89 -9.63
C ALA A 393 20.41 -11.85 -9.89
N PHE A 394 21.18 -12.17 -8.86
CA PHE A 394 22.31 -13.10 -8.95
C PHE A 394 21.83 -14.52 -9.27
N ALA A 395 20.87 -15.06 -8.50
CA ALA A 395 20.34 -16.41 -8.66
C ALA A 395 19.68 -16.61 -10.03
N LYS A 396 19.05 -15.58 -10.58
CA LYS A 396 18.40 -15.57 -11.91
C LYS A 396 19.39 -15.24 -13.06
N GLY A 397 20.67 -15.08 -12.74
CA GLY A 397 21.75 -14.91 -13.74
C GLY A 397 21.74 -13.58 -14.47
N MET A 398 21.12 -12.51 -13.90
CA MET A 398 21.06 -11.17 -14.48
C MET A 398 22.47 -10.62 -14.74
N LYS A 399 22.74 -10.16 -15.97
CA LYS A 399 24.04 -9.63 -16.39
C LYS A 399 24.11 -8.11 -16.22
N GLY A 400 25.35 -7.57 -16.18
CA GLY A 400 25.57 -6.11 -16.10
C GLY A 400 25.46 -5.52 -14.69
N ILE A 401 25.65 -6.34 -13.67
CA ILE A 401 25.73 -5.97 -12.26
C ILE A 401 27.13 -6.34 -11.75
N ASP A 402 27.76 -5.45 -10.99
CA ASP A 402 29.01 -5.73 -10.28
C ASP A 402 28.73 -6.49 -8.97
N TYR A 403 28.64 -7.82 -9.05
CA TYR A 403 28.33 -8.67 -7.91
C TYR A 403 29.45 -8.73 -6.85
N GLN A 404 30.70 -8.36 -7.19
CA GLN A 404 31.76 -8.21 -6.20
C GLN A 404 31.51 -6.96 -5.32
N LEU A 405 31.11 -5.86 -5.94
CA LEU A 405 30.67 -4.67 -5.22
C LEU A 405 29.39 -4.93 -4.44
N ALA A 406 28.44 -5.64 -5.04
CA ALA A 406 27.18 -5.99 -4.41
C ALA A 406 27.38 -6.80 -3.12
N LEU A 407 28.25 -7.82 -3.17
CA LEU A 407 28.58 -8.60 -1.97
C LEU A 407 29.23 -7.72 -0.88
N LYS A 408 30.07 -6.74 -1.25
CA LYS A 408 30.64 -5.79 -0.29
C LYS A 408 29.58 -4.91 0.36
N ALA A 409 28.59 -4.46 -0.41
CA ALA A 409 27.47 -3.66 0.09
C ALA A 409 26.63 -4.47 1.09
N MET A 410 26.24 -5.70 0.73
CA MET A 410 25.50 -6.63 1.58
C MET A 410 26.25 -6.92 2.90
N ILE A 411 27.57 -7.19 2.82
CA ILE A 411 28.41 -7.41 4.02
C ILE A 411 28.49 -6.14 4.88
N LYS A 412 28.56 -4.96 4.27
CA LYS A 412 28.57 -3.69 5.01
C LYS A 412 27.31 -3.54 5.87
N ASP A 413 26.13 -3.81 5.29
CA ASP A 413 24.85 -3.76 6.00
C ASP A 413 24.78 -4.80 7.14
N ALA A 414 25.39 -5.98 6.96
CA ALA A 414 25.38 -7.08 7.91
C ALA A 414 26.41 -7.00 9.05
N GLU A 415 27.50 -6.25 8.88
CA GLU A 415 28.66 -6.30 9.79
C GLU A 415 28.96 -4.96 10.48
N VAL A 416 28.61 -3.84 9.84
CA VAL A 416 29.00 -2.53 10.34
C VAL A 416 27.78 -1.77 10.88
N PRO A 417 27.67 -1.65 12.19
CA PRO A 417 26.60 -0.84 12.78
C PRO A 417 26.71 0.61 12.29
N PRO A 418 25.60 1.22 11.87
CA PRO A 418 25.60 2.64 11.54
C PRO A 418 25.84 3.50 12.82
N THR A 419 26.33 4.73 12.63
CA THR A 419 26.60 5.65 13.74
C THR A 419 25.31 6.08 14.49
N ASP A 420 24.15 5.90 13.86
CA ASP A 420 22.83 6.22 14.38
C ASP A 420 22.05 4.96 14.82
N ASP A 421 22.76 3.87 15.17
CA ASP A 421 22.15 2.60 15.59
C ASP A 421 21.63 2.69 17.04
N ASP A 422 20.55 3.45 17.21
CA ASP A 422 19.80 3.58 18.46
C ASP A 422 18.68 2.52 18.61
N GLY A 423 18.53 1.64 17.60
CA GLY A 423 17.45 0.66 17.54
C GLY A 423 16.06 1.25 17.34
N PHE A 424 15.93 2.57 17.32
CA PHE A 424 14.66 3.27 17.34
C PHE A 424 14.25 3.78 15.94
N VAL A 425 12.98 3.58 15.58
CA VAL A 425 12.44 4.05 14.30
C VAL A 425 11.94 5.48 14.45
N GLY A 426 12.34 6.37 13.53
CA GLY A 426 11.73 7.67 13.34
C GLY A 426 12.00 8.71 14.45
N SER A 427 12.96 8.47 15.35
CA SER A 427 13.30 9.45 16.38
C SER A 427 14.28 10.52 15.91
N VAL A 428 15.01 10.27 14.82
CA VAL A 428 16.00 11.19 14.26
C VAL A 428 15.41 11.86 13.03
N PRO A 429 15.56 13.17 12.91
CA PRO A 429 14.85 13.95 11.89
C PRO A 429 15.44 13.85 10.49
N GLU A 430 16.56 13.17 10.30
CA GLU A 430 17.26 13.11 9.03
C GLU A 430 17.46 11.65 8.56
N GLU A 431 18.58 11.35 7.97
CA GLU A 431 18.83 10.06 7.33
C GLU A 431 19.10 8.93 8.33
N LYS A 432 18.60 7.73 8.04
CA LYS A 432 18.90 6.51 8.78
C LYS A 432 19.54 5.47 7.86
N HIS A 433 20.58 4.80 8.33
CA HIS A 433 21.35 3.82 7.56
C HIS A 433 21.31 2.41 8.15
N GLY A 434 21.61 1.43 7.31
CA GLY A 434 21.93 0.06 7.68
C GLY A 434 20.89 -0.65 8.54
N ARG A 435 21.33 -1.71 9.22
CA ARG A 435 20.50 -2.55 10.08
C ARG A 435 20.39 -1.98 11.48
N GLY A 436 19.18 -1.74 12.00
CA GLY A 436 18.97 -1.36 13.39
C GLY A 436 19.05 -2.55 14.35
N GLY A 437 19.66 -2.35 15.56
CA GLY A 437 19.89 -3.41 16.54
C GLY A 437 20.95 -4.42 16.10
N LEU A 438 21.87 -4.00 15.21
CA LEU A 438 22.86 -4.89 14.61
C LEU A 438 23.89 -5.38 15.62
N MET A 439 24.25 -4.58 16.61
CA MET A 439 25.22 -4.99 17.66
C MET A 439 24.71 -6.19 18.44
N GLU A 440 23.44 -6.14 18.86
CA GLU A 440 22.78 -7.22 19.57
C GLU A 440 22.61 -8.44 18.67
N TYR A 441 22.18 -8.25 17.43
CA TYR A 441 22.03 -9.33 16.47
C TYR A 441 23.37 -10.07 16.23
N ASN A 442 24.48 -9.33 16.07
CA ASN A 442 25.80 -9.91 15.85
C ASN A 442 26.37 -10.59 17.11
N THR A 443 25.98 -10.14 18.31
CA THR A 443 26.50 -10.66 19.58
C THR A 443 25.66 -11.80 20.12
N LEU A 444 24.32 -11.66 20.12
CA LEU A 444 23.39 -12.60 20.72
C LEU A 444 22.81 -13.61 19.70
N GLY A 445 22.90 -13.29 18.41
CA GLY A 445 22.22 -14.01 17.34
C GLY A 445 20.71 -13.70 17.25
N TYR A 446 20.25 -12.68 17.96
CA TYR A 446 18.89 -12.15 17.87
C TYR A 446 18.86 -10.74 18.43
N ILE A 447 17.80 -10.00 18.14
CA ILE A 447 17.55 -8.68 18.71
C ILE A 447 16.58 -8.84 19.88
N PRO A 448 16.98 -8.40 21.10
CA PRO A 448 16.15 -8.57 22.29
C PRO A 448 14.93 -7.64 22.29
N TYR A 449 13.88 -8.06 23.00
CA TYR A 449 12.70 -7.22 23.23
C TYR A 449 13.09 -5.90 23.92
N GLY A 450 12.52 -4.81 23.46
CA GLY A 450 12.83 -3.44 23.91
C GLY A 450 13.53 -2.61 22.83
N ILE A 451 14.22 -3.25 21.89
CA ILE A 451 14.65 -2.63 20.64
C ILE A 451 13.50 -2.73 19.65
N ASP A 452 13.25 -1.64 18.94
CA ASP A 452 12.12 -1.53 18.03
C ASP A 452 12.18 -2.58 16.90
N ARG A 453 11.06 -3.27 16.67
CA ARG A 453 10.93 -4.29 15.62
C ARG A 453 11.86 -5.50 15.77
N ALA A 454 12.22 -5.82 16.98
CA ALA A 454 13.23 -6.86 17.30
C ALA A 454 12.88 -8.23 16.70
N GLY A 455 11.60 -8.62 16.75
CA GLY A 455 11.13 -9.92 16.24
C GLY A 455 11.28 -10.03 14.72
N ASN A 456 10.69 -9.09 13.96
CA ASN A 456 10.79 -9.17 12.50
C ASN A 456 12.22 -8.93 12.01
N ARG A 457 12.96 -8.00 12.58
CA ARG A 457 14.38 -7.78 12.20
C ARG A 457 15.22 -9.04 12.37
N THR A 458 15.04 -9.78 13.45
CA THR A 458 15.76 -11.05 13.64
C THR A 458 15.42 -12.06 12.53
N VAL A 459 14.15 -12.17 12.16
CA VAL A 459 13.68 -13.08 11.11
C VAL A 459 14.16 -12.62 9.72
N GLU A 460 13.97 -11.36 9.40
CA GLU A 460 14.36 -10.77 8.10
C GLU A 460 15.87 -10.81 7.91
N TYR A 461 16.67 -10.43 8.92
CA TYR A 461 18.15 -10.50 8.82
C TYR A 461 18.65 -11.94 8.66
N SER A 462 17.92 -12.93 9.18
CA SER A 462 18.25 -14.35 8.91
C SER A 462 18.10 -14.69 7.42
N TYR A 463 17.10 -14.13 6.77
CA TYR A 463 16.92 -14.31 5.33
C TYR A 463 17.92 -13.50 4.52
N ASP A 464 18.19 -12.25 4.89
CA ASP A 464 19.22 -11.41 4.27
C ASP A 464 20.59 -12.10 4.35
N ASP A 465 20.95 -12.67 5.51
CA ASP A 465 22.19 -13.41 5.71
C ASP A 465 22.26 -14.68 4.83
N TRP A 466 21.16 -15.41 4.66
CA TRP A 466 21.08 -16.50 3.70
C TRP A 466 21.37 -16.04 2.28
N CYS A 467 20.84 -14.88 1.88
CA CYS A 467 21.08 -14.27 0.57
C CYS A 467 22.56 -13.92 0.38
N ILE A 468 23.20 -13.31 1.40
CA ILE A 468 24.65 -13.04 1.38
C ILE A 468 25.43 -14.35 1.17
N ALA A 469 25.05 -15.42 1.87
CA ALA A 469 25.71 -16.72 1.73
C ALA A 469 25.61 -17.24 0.28
N GLN A 470 24.43 -17.17 -0.35
CA GLN A 470 24.26 -17.66 -1.72
C GLN A 470 25.12 -16.88 -2.74
N VAL A 471 25.17 -15.56 -2.61
CA VAL A 471 26.02 -14.70 -3.46
C VAL A 471 27.50 -15.01 -3.22
N ALA A 472 27.93 -15.12 -1.96
CA ALA A 472 29.29 -15.45 -1.58
C ALA A 472 29.74 -16.81 -2.16
N LYS A 473 28.88 -17.84 -2.04
CA LYS A 473 29.10 -19.17 -2.63
C LYS A 473 29.32 -19.09 -4.14
N GLY A 474 28.41 -18.39 -4.84
CA GLY A 474 28.48 -18.27 -6.28
C GLY A 474 29.69 -17.47 -6.79
N LEU A 475 30.24 -16.59 -5.97
CA LEU A 475 31.46 -15.82 -6.23
C LEU A 475 32.74 -16.52 -5.75
N GLY A 476 32.65 -17.70 -5.13
CA GLY A 476 33.80 -18.52 -4.72
C GLY A 476 34.40 -18.14 -3.36
N TYR A 477 33.59 -17.61 -2.41
CA TYR A 477 34.00 -17.26 -1.04
C TYR A 477 33.43 -18.25 -0.01
N PRO A 478 34.02 -19.46 0.18
CA PRO A 478 33.47 -20.49 1.03
C PRO A 478 33.40 -20.09 2.51
N GLU A 479 34.37 -19.35 3.04
CA GLU A 479 34.38 -18.90 4.43
C GLU A 479 33.21 -17.92 4.73
N LEU A 480 32.89 -17.04 3.79
CA LEU A 480 31.74 -16.16 3.89
C LEU A 480 30.44 -16.95 3.77
N TYR A 481 30.37 -17.93 2.87
CA TYR A 481 29.23 -18.82 2.77
C TYR A 481 28.94 -19.52 4.09
N ASP A 482 29.94 -20.14 4.72
CA ASP A 482 29.77 -20.88 5.98
C ASP A 482 29.35 -19.93 7.12
N LYS A 483 29.95 -18.74 7.20
CA LYS A 483 29.62 -17.72 8.18
C LYS A 483 28.16 -17.31 8.10
N TYR A 484 27.70 -16.92 6.92
CA TYR A 484 26.35 -16.38 6.71
C TYR A 484 25.28 -17.47 6.68
N MET A 485 25.61 -18.70 6.24
CA MET A 485 24.73 -19.86 6.39
C MET A 485 24.46 -20.17 7.88
N LYS A 486 25.46 -20.05 8.74
CA LYS A 486 25.25 -20.18 10.18
C LYS A 486 24.30 -19.12 10.72
N ARG A 487 24.48 -17.86 10.30
CA ARG A 487 23.64 -16.74 10.73
C ARG A 487 22.22 -16.82 10.19
N SER A 488 22.01 -17.42 9.03
CA SER A 488 20.68 -17.59 8.44
C SER A 488 19.72 -18.43 9.30
N HIS A 489 20.24 -19.15 10.29
CA HIS A 489 19.45 -19.90 11.27
C HIS A 489 19.13 -19.10 12.55
N ASN A 490 19.52 -17.83 12.64
CA ASN A 490 19.32 -17.00 13.83
C ASN A 490 17.84 -16.79 14.21
N TRP A 491 16.90 -16.93 13.26
CA TRP A 491 15.45 -16.92 13.54
C TRP A 491 15.07 -17.95 14.63
N ARG A 492 15.82 -19.07 14.74
CA ARG A 492 15.62 -20.14 15.75
C ARG A 492 15.89 -19.65 17.18
N ASN A 493 16.68 -18.57 17.37
CA ASN A 493 16.96 -18.00 18.68
C ASN A 493 15.74 -17.31 19.30
N LEU A 494 14.77 -16.93 18.45
CA LEU A 494 13.46 -16.41 18.89
C LEU A 494 12.35 -17.46 18.75
N TRP A 495 12.66 -18.69 18.26
CA TRP A 495 11.68 -19.77 18.15
C TRP A 495 11.53 -20.49 19.49
N ARG A 496 10.40 -20.23 20.17
CA ARG A 496 10.07 -20.87 21.46
C ARG A 496 9.32 -22.17 21.19
N SER A 497 10.04 -23.27 21.14
CA SER A 497 9.54 -24.60 20.73
C SER A 497 8.59 -25.25 21.74
N ASP A 498 8.66 -24.87 23.01
CA ASP A 498 7.81 -25.37 24.12
C ASP A 498 6.47 -24.63 24.23
N TYR A 499 6.33 -23.48 23.56
CA TYR A 499 5.10 -22.66 23.64
C TYR A 499 4.00 -23.27 22.77
N GLU A 500 2.82 -23.42 23.36
CA GLU A 500 1.64 -23.95 22.67
C GLU A 500 0.49 -22.95 22.77
N TRP A 501 -0.15 -22.68 21.63
CA TRP A 501 -1.26 -21.76 21.52
C TRP A 501 -2.24 -22.19 20.42
N GLN A 502 -3.53 -22.27 20.76
CA GLN A 502 -4.59 -22.71 19.84
C GLN A 502 -4.31 -24.07 19.15
N GLY A 503 -3.64 -24.99 19.83
CA GLY A 503 -3.25 -26.29 19.28
C GLY A 503 -2.09 -26.28 18.30
N MET A 504 -1.42 -25.13 18.14
CA MET A 504 -0.18 -24.97 17.40
C MET A 504 1.00 -24.84 18.35
N LYS A 505 2.13 -25.48 18.03
CA LYS A 505 3.32 -25.50 18.89
C LYS A 505 4.50 -24.82 18.21
N GLY A 506 5.24 -24.00 18.98
CA GLY A 506 6.40 -23.25 18.52
C GLY A 506 6.04 -21.95 17.81
N PHE A 507 6.59 -20.84 18.27
CA PHE A 507 6.37 -19.50 17.71
C PHE A 507 7.61 -18.63 17.87
N ILE A 508 7.78 -17.65 16.99
CA ILE A 508 8.70 -16.51 17.20
C ILE A 508 8.14 -15.68 18.35
N MET A 509 8.83 -15.67 19.49
CA MET A 509 8.35 -15.08 20.73
C MET A 509 9.36 -14.06 21.29
N PRO A 510 8.90 -13.06 22.07
CA PRO A 510 9.79 -12.06 22.64
C PRO A 510 10.75 -12.68 23.68
N ARG A 511 12.02 -12.27 23.56
CA ARG A 511 13.12 -12.71 24.42
C ARG A 511 13.94 -11.52 24.86
N ASP A 512 14.35 -11.45 26.14
CA ASP A 512 15.16 -10.34 26.65
C ASP A 512 16.67 -10.54 26.36
N ALA A 513 17.49 -9.54 26.70
CA ALA A 513 18.93 -9.59 26.46
C ALA A 513 19.66 -10.64 27.32
N ASP A 514 19.07 -11.06 28.41
CA ASP A 514 19.59 -12.14 29.28
C ASP A 514 19.20 -13.54 28.81
N GLY A 515 18.44 -13.62 27.69
CA GLY A 515 18.03 -14.90 27.12
C GLY A 515 16.75 -15.49 27.72
N ARG A 516 16.00 -14.73 28.53
CA ARG A 516 14.75 -15.19 29.13
C ARG A 516 13.58 -14.92 28.19
N TRP A 517 12.66 -15.89 28.09
CA TRP A 517 11.40 -15.72 27.39
C TRP A 517 10.47 -14.79 28.17
N LEU A 518 9.77 -13.92 27.46
CA LEU A 518 8.79 -13.00 28.05
C LEU A 518 7.39 -13.55 27.86
N ASP A 519 6.74 -13.97 28.95
CA ASP A 519 5.33 -14.41 28.94
C ASP A 519 4.34 -13.24 29.04
N SER A 520 4.84 -12.05 29.32
CA SER A 520 4.07 -10.81 29.36
C SER A 520 4.95 -9.62 28.97
N VAL A 521 4.33 -8.62 28.40
CA VAL A 521 5.00 -7.42 27.89
C VAL A 521 4.22 -6.15 28.28
N PRO A 522 4.88 -4.99 28.37
CA PRO A 522 4.20 -3.72 28.57
C PRO A 522 3.24 -3.42 27.40
N TRP A 523 2.03 -3.00 27.71
CA TRP A 523 1.02 -2.67 26.74
C TRP A 523 1.13 -1.20 26.30
N GLY A 524 1.57 -0.99 25.08
CA GLY A 524 1.65 0.33 24.46
C GLY A 524 2.85 1.19 24.87
N LYS A 525 3.03 2.29 24.18
CA LYS A 525 4.03 3.33 24.45
C LYS A 525 3.47 4.54 25.22
N SER A 526 2.24 4.48 25.70
CA SER A 526 1.66 5.61 26.44
C SER A 526 2.45 5.85 27.74
N LYS A 527 2.93 7.06 27.95
CA LYS A 527 3.58 7.47 29.21
C LYS A 527 2.61 7.53 30.40
N VAL A 528 1.32 7.38 30.16
CA VAL A 528 0.27 7.56 31.16
C VAL A 528 -0.22 6.25 31.77
N TYR A 529 -0.19 5.16 31.01
CA TYR A 529 -0.64 3.85 31.50
C TYR A 529 0.03 2.72 30.74
N HIS A 530 0.75 1.85 31.45
CA HIS A 530 1.45 0.69 30.91
C HIS A 530 1.08 -0.57 31.69
N PRO A 531 -0.12 -1.16 31.49
CA PRO A 531 -0.36 -2.46 32.04
C PRO A 531 0.59 -3.47 31.40
N VAL A 532 1.04 -4.41 32.16
CA VAL A 532 1.74 -5.59 31.67
C VAL A 532 0.66 -6.58 31.25
N ILE A 533 0.64 -6.98 29.97
CA ILE A 533 -0.31 -7.94 29.43
C ILE A 533 0.37 -9.27 29.11
N PRO A 534 -0.34 -10.41 29.23
CA PRO A 534 0.15 -11.68 28.70
C PRO A 534 0.47 -11.57 27.22
N TYR A 535 1.57 -12.19 26.79
CA TYR A 535 1.94 -12.20 25.38
C TYR A 535 1.54 -13.52 24.73
N HIS A 536 0.72 -13.43 23.70
CA HIS A 536 0.30 -14.54 22.84
C HIS A 536 0.67 -14.23 21.37
N PRO A 537 0.72 -15.23 20.48
CA PRO A 537 1.09 -15.02 19.09
C PRO A 537 0.22 -14.04 18.29
N ASP A 538 -0.97 -13.71 18.77
CA ASP A 538 -1.87 -12.69 18.23
C ASP A 538 -1.93 -11.41 19.08
N THR A 539 -1.07 -11.28 20.10
CA THR A 539 -1.08 -10.12 21.00
C THR A 539 -0.80 -8.83 20.25
N LYS A 540 -1.74 -7.92 20.32
CA LYS A 540 -1.64 -6.54 19.86
C LYS A 540 -1.19 -5.67 21.04
N VAL A 541 -0.04 -5.03 20.92
CA VAL A 541 0.58 -4.30 22.04
C VAL A 541 -0.04 -2.92 22.28
N ALA A 542 -0.89 -2.43 21.37
CA ALA A 542 -1.67 -1.20 21.57
C ALA A 542 -2.99 -1.27 20.78
N PRO A 543 -4.16 -1.12 21.44
CA PRO A 543 -5.45 -1.33 20.78
C PRO A 543 -5.89 -0.19 19.87
N TRP A 544 -5.40 1.02 20.05
CA TRP A 544 -5.74 2.21 19.24
C TRP A 544 -4.66 2.61 18.24
N TYR A 545 -3.50 1.98 18.31
CA TYR A 545 -2.38 2.15 17.40
C TYR A 545 -2.24 0.88 16.59
N LEU A 546 -1.67 0.95 15.44
CA LEU A 546 -1.23 -0.24 14.75
C LEU A 546 -0.30 -0.98 15.70
N PRO A 547 -0.73 -2.07 16.29
CA PRO A 547 -0.16 -2.56 17.52
C PRO A 547 1.23 -3.17 17.34
N TRP A 548 1.57 -3.44 16.12
CA TRP A 548 2.82 -4.06 15.70
C TRP A 548 3.94 -3.06 15.39
N TRP A 549 3.67 -1.76 15.36
CA TRP A 549 4.66 -0.77 14.94
C TRP A 549 5.75 -0.49 15.94
N SER A 550 5.57 -0.83 17.16
CA SER A 550 6.30 -0.09 18.15
C SER A 550 7.16 -0.90 19.08
N THR A 551 7.08 -2.23 19.08
CA THR A 551 7.82 -2.98 20.10
C THR A 551 8.52 -4.24 19.60
N PHE A 552 7.82 -5.19 18.96
CA PHE A 552 8.43 -6.47 18.62
C PHE A 552 8.34 -6.78 17.13
N PHE A 553 7.22 -6.50 16.49
CA PHE A 553 7.03 -6.71 15.04
C PHE A 553 6.69 -5.41 14.31
N TYR A 554 6.96 -5.42 13.02
CA TYR A 554 6.48 -4.46 12.03
C TYR A 554 5.43 -5.12 11.17
N GLU A 555 4.22 -4.53 11.13
CA GLU A 555 3.09 -4.87 10.25
C GLU A 555 2.67 -6.35 10.23
N ALA A 556 2.95 -7.13 11.24
CA ALA A 556 2.46 -8.47 11.42
C ALA A 556 2.58 -8.88 12.88
N LEU A 557 2.12 -10.07 13.21
CA LEU A 557 2.15 -10.63 14.55
C LEU A 557 3.05 -11.87 14.59
N SER A 558 3.30 -12.37 15.80
CA SER A 558 4.08 -13.60 16.00
C SER A 558 3.52 -14.78 15.22
N ALA A 559 2.20 -14.93 15.16
CA ALA A 559 1.54 -15.98 14.38
C ALA A 559 1.94 -15.96 12.90
N GLU A 560 2.00 -14.77 12.29
CA GLU A 560 2.35 -14.56 10.88
C GLU A 560 3.86 -14.73 10.64
N TYR A 561 4.70 -14.03 11.44
CA TYR A 561 6.15 -14.12 11.31
C TYR A 561 6.70 -15.51 11.61
N SER A 562 6.02 -16.31 12.42
CA SER A 562 6.37 -17.72 12.67
C SER A 562 6.18 -18.63 11.44
N LEU A 563 5.62 -18.11 10.34
CA LEU A 563 5.48 -18.78 9.04
C LEU A 563 6.28 -18.08 7.93
N SER A 564 6.91 -16.95 8.22
CA SER A 564 7.64 -16.14 7.23
C SER A 564 9.14 -16.46 7.21
N ILE A 565 9.49 -17.73 6.92
CA ILE A 565 10.87 -18.24 6.83
C ILE A 565 11.13 -18.84 5.43
N PRO A 566 11.14 -18.02 4.37
CA PRO A 566 11.16 -18.51 2.98
C PRO A 566 12.46 -19.22 2.58
N HIS A 567 13.57 -18.95 3.26
CA HIS A 567 14.86 -19.56 2.99
C HIS A 567 15.08 -20.91 3.67
N ASP A 568 14.27 -21.24 4.69
CA ASP A 568 14.41 -22.49 5.48
C ASP A 568 13.04 -23.14 5.77
N VAL A 569 12.18 -23.25 4.75
CA VAL A 569 10.86 -23.90 4.90
C VAL A 569 10.99 -25.36 5.40
N PRO A 570 11.94 -26.18 4.93
CA PRO A 570 12.15 -27.52 5.53
C PRO A 570 12.46 -27.48 7.02
N GLY A 571 13.35 -26.57 7.46
CA GLY A 571 13.67 -26.40 8.87
C GLY A 571 12.51 -25.85 9.71
N LEU A 572 11.64 -25.04 9.11
CA LEU A 572 10.41 -24.60 9.74
C LEU A 572 9.42 -25.76 9.93
N ILE A 573 9.26 -26.63 8.93
CA ILE A 573 8.42 -27.83 9.02
C ILE A 573 8.91 -28.74 10.15
N GLU A 574 10.23 -28.96 10.23
CA GLU A 574 10.84 -29.73 11.32
C GLU A 574 10.57 -29.09 12.69
N ALA A 575 10.77 -27.78 12.81
CA ALA A 575 10.51 -27.02 14.04
C ALA A 575 9.04 -27.05 14.49
N CYS A 576 8.10 -27.22 13.54
CA CYS A 576 6.67 -27.40 13.82
C CYS A 576 6.29 -28.84 14.17
N GLY A 577 7.21 -29.79 14.15
CA GLY A 577 6.95 -31.22 14.48
C GLY A 577 6.68 -32.12 13.27
N GLY A 578 7.07 -31.68 12.06
CA GLY A 578 6.96 -32.45 10.83
C GLY A 578 5.74 -32.14 9.99
N LYS A 579 5.58 -32.87 8.87
CA LYS A 579 4.60 -32.52 7.82
C LYS A 579 3.15 -32.48 8.30
N ASP A 580 2.69 -33.49 9.05
CA ASP A 580 1.29 -33.56 9.50
C ASP A 580 0.97 -32.44 10.50
N ALA A 581 1.90 -32.16 11.44
CA ALA A 581 1.77 -31.06 12.38
C ALA A 581 1.77 -29.71 11.66
N PHE A 582 2.57 -29.57 10.60
CA PHE A 582 2.64 -28.35 9.81
C PHE A 582 1.37 -28.09 8.99
N ILE A 583 0.78 -29.15 8.39
CA ILE A 583 -0.55 -29.06 7.71
C ILE A 583 -1.59 -28.58 8.71
N LYS A 584 -1.67 -29.24 9.89
CA LYS A 584 -2.62 -28.85 10.94
C LYS A 584 -2.41 -27.41 11.39
N ARG A 585 -1.14 -26.98 11.51
CA ARG A 585 -0.80 -25.60 11.87
C ARG A 585 -1.31 -24.60 10.82
N LEU A 586 -1.08 -24.85 9.53
CA LEU A 586 -1.57 -24.00 8.45
C LEU A 586 -3.11 -23.97 8.42
N ASP A 587 -3.76 -25.13 8.54
CA ASP A 587 -5.22 -25.19 8.58
C ASP A 587 -5.79 -24.42 9.76
N THR A 588 -5.19 -24.55 10.95
CA THR A 588 -5.58 -23.78 12.15
C THR A 588 -5.35 -22.29 11.97
N PHE A 589 -4.20 -21.90 11.40
CA PHE A 589 -3.84 -20.51 11.13
C PHE A 589 -4.89 -19.82 10.23
N PHE A 590 -5.27 -20.48 9.13
CA PHE A 590 -6.30 -19.96 8.23
C PHE A 590 -7.71 -20.02 8.84
N ALA A 591 -8.06 -21.10 9.53
CA ALA A 591 -9.38 -21.25 10.14
C ALA A 591 -9.66 -20.24 11.25
N ASN A 592 -8.62 -19.83 11.98
CA ASN A 592 -8.71 -18.85 13.07
C ASN A 592 -8.50 -17.39 12.59
N GLY A 593 -8.43 -17.15 11.29
CA GLY A 593 -8.36 -15.80 10.74
C GLY A 593 -7.03 -15.08 10.98
N HIS A 594 -5.94 -15.82 11.22
CA HIS A 594 -4.61 -15.20 11.44
C HIS A 594 -3.92 -14.76 10.14
N PHE A 595 -4.41 -15.20 8.99
CA PHE A 595 -3.88 -14.78 7.70
C PHE A 595 -4.34 -13.37 7.34
N ASN A 596 -3.40 -12.52 6.96
CA ASN A 596 -3.68 -11.19 6.46
C ASN A 596 -2.95 -10.95 5.13
N VAL A 597 -3.69 -10.88 4.03
CA VAL A 597 -3.10 -10.54 2.72
C VAL A 597 -2.70 -9.08 2.62
N ALA A 598 -3.25 -8.21 3.47
CA ALA A 598 -2.90 -6.79 3.51
C ALA A 598 -1.52 -6.51 4.14
N ASN A 599 -0.82 -7.56 4.57
CA ASN A 599 0.54 -7.52 5.11
C ASN A 599 1.44 -8.51 4.36
N GLU A 600 2.50 -8.02 3.77
CA GLU A 600 3.40 -8.72 2.85
C GLU A 600 4.16 -9.90 3.47
N PRO A 601 4.50 -9.96 4.79
CA PRO A 601 5.08 -11.16 5.39
C PRO A 601 4.28 -12.44 5.15
N SER A 602 2.96 -12.31 4.99
CA SER A 602 2.04 -13.42 4.75
C SER A 602 1.91 -13.84 3.28
N PHE A 603 2.50 -13.13 2.32
CA PHE A 603 2.33 -13.37 0.88
C PHE A 603 2.66 -14.80 0.44
N MET A 604 3.70 -15.41 1.01
CA MET A 604 4.08 -16.79 0.68
C MET A 604 3.32 -17.83 1.52
N THR A 605 2.69 -17.46 2.62
CA THR A 605 2.07 -18.41 3.57
C THR A 605 1.06 -19.36 2.91
N PRO A 606 0.17 -18.93 1.98
CA PRO A 606 -0.75 -19.87 1.31
C PRO A 606 -0.06 -20.94 0.48
N TYR A 607 1.18 -20.70 0.06
CA TYR A 607 1.98 -21.64 -0.74
C TYR A 607 2.75 -22.66 0.09
N LEU A 608 2.85 -22.50 1.41
CA LEU A 608 3.62 -23.39 2.26
C LEU A 608 3.14 -24.86 2.23
N TYR A 609 1.89 -25.10 1.87
CA TYR A 609 1.37 -26.46 1.64
C TYR A 609 2.10 -27.24 0.53
N HIS A 610 2.80 -26.55 -0.40
CA HIS A 610 3.58 -27.22 -1.46
C HIS A 610 4.71 -28.08 -0.89
N TRP A 611 5.39 -27.61 0.17
CA TRP A 611 6.49 -28.37 0.78
C TRP A 611 6.04 -29.62 1.54
N VAL A 612 4.75 -29.73 1.83
CA VAL A 612 4.15 -30.91 2.48
C VAL A 612 3.32 -31.76 1.52
N GLY A 613 3.40 -31.47 0.21
CA GLY A 613 2.75 -32.26 -0.84
C GLY A 613 1.25 -32.01 -1.00
N ARG A 614 0.75 -30.84 -0.57
CA ARG A 614 -0.66 -30.44 -0.67
C ARG A 614 -0.85 -29.17 -1.50
N PRO A 615 -0.39 -29.14 -2.77
CA PRO A 615 -0.59 -27.96 -3.64
C PRO A 615 -2.07 -27.64 -3.88
N ASP A 616 -2.96 -28.61 -3.77
CA ASP A 616 -4.40 -28.45 -3.83
C ASP A 616 -4.93 -27.48 -2.76
N LEU A 617 -4.42 -27.59 -1.53
CA LEU A 617 -4.79 -26.65 -0.44
C LEU A 617 -4.25 -25.25 -0.69
N SER A 618 -3.02 -25.12 -1.22
CA SER A 618 -2.48 -23.82 -1.62
C SER A 618 -3.41 -23.12 -2.61
N VAL A 619 -3.79 -23.80 -3.68
CA VAL A 619 -4.66 -23.23 -4.73
C VAL A 619 -6.01 -22.85 -4.16
N GLN A 620 -6.62 -23.69 -3.33
CA GLN A 620 -7.89 -23.38 -2.68
C GLN A 620 -7.80 -22.10 -1.84
N ARG A 621 -6.74 -21.98 -1.02
CA ARG A 621 -6.53 -20.76 -0.19
C ARG A 621 -6.32 -19.53 -1.04
N ILE A 622 -5.43 -19.60 -2.04
CA ILE A 622 -5.13 -18.46 -2.93
C ILE A 622 -6.38 -17.97 -3.63
N GLN A 623 -7.20 -18.86 -4.16
CA GLN A 623 -8.43 -18.46 -4.85
C GLN A 623 -9.43 -17.83 -3.90
N GLN A 624 -9.59 -18.39 -2.70
CA GLN A 624 -10.39 -17.78 -1.65
C GLN A 624 -9.89 -16.38 -1.33
N ILE A 625 -8.58 -16.20 -1.10
CA ILE A 625 -7.98 -14.91 -0.77
C ILE A 625 -8.22 -13.89 -1.88
N VAL A 626 -7.99 -14.25 -3.14
CA VAL A 626 -8.21 -13.33 -4.27
C VAL A 626 -9.68 -12.95 -4.39
N ASN A 627 -10.59 -13.92 -4.29
CA ASN A 627 -12.03 -13.66 -4.42
C ASN A 627 -12.58 -12.80 -3.26
N ASP A 628 -12.01 -12.95 -2.06
CA ASP A 628 -12.52 -12.30 -0.87
C ASP A 628 -11.94 -10.88 -0.66
N ASN A 629 -10.79 -10.58 -1.29
CA ASN A 629 -10.03 -9.37 -0.96
C ASN A 629 -9.70 -8.46 -2.15
N TYR A 630 -9.86 -8.93 -3.40
CA TYR A 630 -9.56 -8.12 -4.59
C TYR A 630 -10.80 -7.89 -5.43
N GLU A 631 -11.06 -6.65 -5.79
CA GLU A 631 -12.26 -6.28 -6.55
C GLU A 631 -11.94 -5.33 -7.72
N ASP A 632 -12.81 -5.38 -8.74
CA ASP A 632 -12.84 -4.42 -9.85
C ASP A 632 -13.60 -3.15 -9.40
N SER A 633 -13.04 -2.45 -8.42
CA SER A 633 -13.64 -1.26 -7.79
C SER A 633 -12.56 -0.31 -7.25
N PRO A 634 -12.86 0.96 -6.99
CA PRO A 634 -11.90 1.89 -6.38
C PRO A 634 -11.34 1.45 -5.03
N GLY A 635 -12.11 0.70 -4.22
CA GLY A 635 -11.66 0.08 -2.97
C GLY A 635 -11.04 -1.31 -3.14
N GLY A 636 -10.73 -1.74 -4.36
CA GLY A 636 -10.45 -3.13 -4.73
C GLY A 636 -9.09 -3.71 -4.35
N LEU A 637 -8.30 -3.05 -3.48
CA LEU A 637 -7.07 -3.59 -2.90
C LEU A 637 -7.23 -3.80 -1.39
N PRO A 638 -6.75 -4.94 -0.84
CA PRO A 638 -6.94 -5.27 0.58
C PRO A 638 -6.07 -4.48 1.55
N GLY A 639 -4.98 -3.89 1.09
CA GLY A 639 -4.00 -3.12 1.86
C GLY A 639 -3.35 -2.05 1.03
N ASN A 640 -2.36 -1.37 1.60
CA ASN A 640 -1.50 -0.46 0.84
C ASN A 640 -0.88 -1.24 -0.33
N ASP A 641 -0.80 -0.60 -1.49
CA ASP A 641 -0.23 -1.28 -2.67
C ASP A 641 1.30 -1.45 -2.59
N ASP A 642 1.94 -0.70 -1.70
CA ASP A 642 3.37 -0.69 -1.35
C ASP A 642 4.30 -0.83 -2.56
N GLY A 643 4.24 0.20 -3.41
CA GLY A 643 5.02 0.24 -4.64
C GLY A 643 4.65 -0.84 -5.66
N GLY A 644 3.42 -1.32 -5.63
CA GLY A 644 2.91 -2.37 -6.53
C GLY A 644 3.08 -3.80 -6.00
N ALA A 645 3.48 -3.99 -4.74
CA ALA A 645 3.67 -5.33 -4.16
C ALA A 645 2.34 -6.09 -4.04
N MET A 646 1.29 -5.43 -3.55
CA MET A 646 -0.05 -6.00 -3.45
C MET A 646 -0.63 -6.33 -4.84
N SER A 647 -0.44 -5.42 -5.80
CA SER A 647 -0.86 -5.60 -7.18
C SER A 647 -0.09 -6.72 -7.89
N SER A 648 1.24 -6.80 -7.74
CA SER A 648 2.03 -7.87 -8.36
C SER A 648 1.76 -9.24 -7.73
N TRP A 649 1.39 -9.30 -6.46
CA TRP A 649 0.90 -10.52 -5.84
C TRP A 649 -0.36 -11.04 -6.57
N LEU A 650 -1.32 -10.15 -6.86
CA LEU A 650 -2.49 -10.50 -7.68
C LEU A 650 -2.09 -10.96 -9.08
N VAL A 651 -1.16 -10.27 -9.75
CA VAL A 651 -0.68 -10.66 -11.09
C VAL A 651 -0.14 -12.09 -11.08
N PHE A 652 0.76 -12.43 -10.15
CA PHE A 652 1.32 -13.79 -10.04
C PHE A 652 0.26 -14.84 -9.76
N ASN A 653 -0.68 -14.55 -8.86
CA ASN A 653 -1.75 -15.49 -8.52
C ASN A 653 -2.73 -15.72 -9.69
N MET A 654 -3.03 -14.67 -10.47
CA MET A 654 -3.83 -14.84 -11.69
C MET A 654 -3.09 -15.65 -12.76
N LEU A 655 -1.76 -15.51 -12.86
CA LEU A 655 -0.90 -16.31 -13.74
C LEU A 655 -0.64 -17.72 -13.22
N GLY A 656 -0.89 -17.99 -11.94
CA GLY A 656 -0.81 -19.32 -11.34
C GLY A 656 0.61 -19.78 -10.99
N PHE A 657 1.53 -18.88 -10.68
CA PHE A 657 2.83 -19.19 -10.11
C PHE A 657 3.31 -18.07 -9.19
N TYR A 658 4.27 -18.35 -8.30
CA TYR A 658 4.73 -17.39 -7.30
C TYR A 658 6.25 -17.45 -7.15
N PRO A 659 6.98 -16.31 -7.14
CA PRO A 659 8.43 -16.27 -7.01
C PRO A 659 8.86 -16.55 -5.56
N ILE A 660 9.97 -17.26 -5.40
CA ILE A 660 10.72 -17.26 -4.14
C ILE A 660 11.90 -16.32 -4.33
N ALA A 661 11.75 -15.08 -3.88
CA ALA A 661 12.76 -14.05 -4.07
C ALA A 661 14.13 -14.48 -3.52
N GLY A 662 15.23 -14.06 -4.15
CA GLY A 662 16.57 -14.50 -3.79
C GLY A 662 16.95 -15.90 -4.28
N GLN A 663 16.02 -16.61 -4.93
CA GLN A 663 16.21 -17.97 -5.45
C GLN A 663 15.88 -18.07 -6.95
N ASN A 664 16.54 -18.96 -7.66
CA ASN A 664 16.18 -19.31 -9.04
C ASN A 664 14.97 -20.26 -9.06
N LEU A 665 13.86 -19.87 -8.40
CA LEU A 665 12.75 -20.79 -8.18
C LEU A 665 11.40 -20.07 -8.11
N TYR A 666 10.37 -20.70 -8.68
CA TYR A 666 8.97 -20.32 -8.60
C TYR A 666 8.12 -21.51 -8.17
N ILE A 667 7.09 -21.24 -7.39
CA ILE A 667 6.08 -22.24 -6.97
C ILE A 667 4.99 -22.30 -8.04
N ILE A 668 4.61 -23.48 -8.49
CA ILE A 668 3.54 -23.68 -9.48
C ILE A 668 2.21 -23.82 -8.75
N GLY A 669 1.33 -22.85 -8.91
CA GLY A 669 -0.07 -22.90 -8.50
C GLY A 669 -1.00 -23.34 -9.63
N SER A 670 -2.21 -22.77 -9.68
CA SER A 670 -3.18 -22.97 -10.77
C SER A 670 -3.59 -21.60 -11.31
N PRO A 671 -3.40 -21.32 -12.62
CA PRO A 671 -3.82 -20.05 -13.21
C PRO A 671 -5.31 -19.80 -13.01
N MET A 672 -5.68 -18.56 -12.68
CA MET A 672 -7.10 -18.16 -12.62
C MET A 672 -7.70 -17.87 -14.01
N ILE A 673 -6.85 -17.78 -15.02
CA ILE A 673 -7.18 -17.53 -16.42
C ILE A 673 -6.83 -18.77 -17.28
N PRO A 674 -7.56 -19.03 -18.37
CA PRO A 674 -7.37 -20.27 -19.13
C PRO A 674 -6.03 -20.35 -19.88
N GLU A 675 -5.56 -19.23 -20.43
CA GLU A 675 -4.25 -19.15 -21.10
C GLU A 675 -3.70 -17.73 -21.10
N TYR A 676 -2.38 -17.63 -21.24
CA TYR A 676 -1.69 -16.35 -21.41
C TYR A 676 -0.33 -16.52 -22.11
N THR A 677 0.19 -15.42 -22.64
CA THR A 677 1.54 -15.34 -23.23
C THR A 677 2.34 -14.24 -22.54
N ILE A 678 3.56 -14.55 -22.12
CA ILE A 678 4.54 -13.57 -21.62
C ILE A 678 5.58 -13.34 -22.71
N HIS A 679 5.70 -12.08 -23.16
CA HIS A 679 6.76 -11.63 -24.06
C HIS A 679 7.99 -11.27 -23.24
N LEU A 680 8.92 -12.19 -23.15
CA LEU A 680 10.11 -12.11 -22.32
C LEU A 680 11.11 -11.05 -22.83
N SER A 681 11.91 -10.49 -21.91
CA SER A 681 12.92 -9.47 -22.26
C SER A 681 13.98 -9.97 -23.25
N ASN A 682 14.22 -11.27 -23.32
CA ASN A 682 15.14 -11.90 -24.26
C ASN A 682 14.56 -12.12 -25.70
N GLY A 683 13.33 -11.64 -25.95
CA GLY A 683 12.63 -11.72 -27.23
C GLY A 683 11.94 -13.05 -27.50
N LYS A 684 11.88 -13.97 -26.52
CA LYS A 684 11.13 -15.22 -26.63
C LYS A 684 9.71 -15.05 -26.05
N ASP A 685 8.79 -15.89 -26.48
CA ASP A 685 7.43 -15.99 -25.94
C ASP A 685 7.31 -17.21 -25.04
N LEU A 686 6.72 -17.00 -23.86
CA LEU A 686 6.29 -18.06 -22.96
C LEU A 686 4.77 -18.14 -23.00
N LYS A 687 4.22 -19.18 -23.64
CA LYS A 687 2.78 -19.46 -23.61
C LYS A 687 2.47 -20.44 -22.48
N VAL A 688 1.54 -20.08 -21.61
CA VAL A 688 1.04 -20.98 -20.56
C VAL A 688 -0.43 -21.26 -20.78
N VAL A 689 -0.79 -22.55 -20.67
CA VAL A 689 -2.17 -23.01 -20.72
C VAL A 689 -2.52 -23.75 -19.45
N ARG A 690 -3.73 -23.56 -18.96
CA ARG A 690 -4.28 -24.26 -17.80
C ARG A 690 -5.00 -25.51 -18.25
N GLU A 691 -4.36 -26.69 -18.09
CA GLU A 691 -4.90 -27.98 -18.50
C GLU A 691 -4.53 -29.06 -17.49
N GLY A 692 -5.40 -30.07 -17.29
CA GLY A 692 -5.12 -31.23 -16.45
C GLY A 692 -5.29 -30.96 -14.95
N GLU A 693 -5.39 -32.02 -14.17
CA GLU A 693 -5.74 -31.97 -12.72
C GLU A 693 -4.55 -32.26 -11.79
N LEU A 694 -3.42 -32.71 -12.33
CA LEU A 694 -2.30 -33.20 -11.52
C LEU A 694 -1.07 -32.30 -11.64
N TRP A 695 -0.47 -31.97 -10.46
CA TRP A 695 0.86 -31.37 -10.41
C TRP A 695 1.92 -32.41 -10.77
N LYS A 696 2.49 -32.31 -11.96
CA LYS A 696 3.67 -33.11 -12.36
C LYS A 696 4.93 -32.65 -11.66
N GLN A 697 4.98 -31.36 -11.34
CA GLN A 697 6.04 -30.72 -10.56
C GLN A 697 5.43 -29.54 -9.75
N MET A 698 6.01 -29.25 -8.60
CA MET A 698 5.52 -28.18 -7.70
C MET A 698 6.30 -26.88 -7.85
N PHE A 699 7.48 -26.94 -8.44
CA PHE A 699 8.40 -25.81 -8.59
C PHE A 699 8.99 -25.79 -10.00
N ILE A 700 9.34 -24.58 -10.46
CA ILE A 700 9.96 -24.33 -11.77
C ILE A 700 11.07 -23.28 -11.60
N THR A 701 12.17 -23.45 -12.34
CA THR A 701 13.28 -22.50 -12.31
C THR A 701 13.06 -21.32 -13.26
N HIS A 702 13.72 -20.20 -12.99
CA HIS A 702 13.73 -19.03 -13.86
C HIS A 702 14.25 -19.36 -15.26
N ASP A 703 15.30 -20.20 -15.34
CA ASP A 703 15.87 -20.63 -16.63
C ASP A 703 14.84 -21.33 -17.52
N VAL A 704 13.93 -22.14 -16.94
CA VAL A 704 12.87 -22.77 -17.71
C VAL A 704 11.86 -21.76 -18.20
N LEU A 705 11.49 -20.78 -17.37
CA LEU A 705 10.55 -19.72 -17.78
C LEU A 705 11.13 -18.86 -18.93
N ILE A 706 12.37 -18.41 -18.81
CA ILE A 706 13.00 -17.53 -19.82
C ILE A 706 13.40 -18.27 -21.09
N ASN A 707 13.40 -19.61 -21.12
CA ASN A 707 13.56 -20.38 -22.33
C ASN A 707 12.38 -20.21 -23.29
N GLY A 708 11.23 -19.79 -22.80
CA GLY A 708 10.02 -19.61 -23.59
C GLY A 708 9.38 -20.93 -24.00
N GLY A 709 8.53 -20.88 -25.03
CA GLY A 709 7.81 -22.05 -25.52
C GLY A 709 6.45 -22.24 -24.82
N LYS A 710 5.94 -23.48 -24.75
CA LYS A 710 4.64 -23.80 -24.16
C LYS A 710 4.81 -24.54 -22.84
N LEU A 711 4.20 -24.03 -21.77
CA LEU A 711 4.04 -24.71 -20.49
C LEU A 711 2.56 -25.06 -20.25
N VAL A 712 2.34 -26.16 -19.54
CA VAL A 712 1.01 -26.58 -19.11
C VAL A 712 1.00 -26.55 -17.57
N PHE A 713 0.15 -25.69 -17.01
CA PHE A 713 -0.05 -25.60 -15.57
C PHE A 713 -1.33 -26.34 -15.17
N PRO A 714 -1.39 -26.89 -13.95
CA PRO A 714 -2.52 -27.67 -13.51
C PRO A 714 -3.80 -26.81 -13.39
N HIS A 715 -4.92 -27.43 -13.74
CA HIS A 715 -6.26 -26.92 -13.45
C HIS A 715 -6.81 -27.66 -12.23
N SER A 716 -7.05 -26.94 -11.15
CA SER A 716 -7.69 -27.54 -9.97
C SER A 716 -9.20 -27.36 -10.09
N SER A 717 -9.95 -28.47 -10.11
CA SER A 717 -11.42 -28.45 -10.07
C SER A 717 -11.98 -27.89 -8.75
N ALA A 718 -11.16 -27.70 -7.72
CA ALA A 718 -11.51 -26.96 -6.51
C ALA A 718 -11.92 -25.50 -6.80
N VAL A 719 -11.47 -24.94 -7.95
CA VAL A 719 -11.82 -23.60 -8.44
C VAL A 719 -13.32 -23.45 -8.73
N GLU A 720 -13.95 -24.46 -9.30
CA GLU A 720 -15.35 -24.36 -9.74
C GLU A 720 -16.35 -24.56 -8.58
N LYS A 721 -15.96 -25.28 -7.54
CA LYS A 721 -16.84 -25.57 -6.39
C LYS A 721 -16.92 -24.45 -5.36
N VAL A 722 -15.94 -23.54 -5.30
CA VAL A 722 -15.94 -22.41 -4.36
C VAL A 722 -16.85 -21.27 -4.84
N VAL A 723 -17.07 -21.17 -6.16
CA VAL A 723 -17.98 -20.16 -6.75
C VAL A 723 -19.45 -20.50 -6.48
N ASP A 724 -19.77 -21.75 -6.15
CA ASP A 724 -21.16 -22.24 -6.01
C ASP A 724 -21.72 -22.25 -4.57
N LYS A 725 -20.99 -21.76 -3.56
CA LYS A 725 -21.63 -21.33 -2.33
C LYS A 725 -22.22 -19.94 -2.56
N ALA A 726 -23.29 -19.92 -3.36
CA ALA A 726 -24.13 -18.75 -3.52
C ALA A 726 -24.42 -18.16 -2.16
N PHE A 727 -23.91 -17.00 -1.91
CA PHE A 727 -24.19 -16.16 -0.76
C PHE A 727 -25.71 -15.99 -0.67
N LYS A 728 -26.35 -16.55 0.34
CA LYS A 728 -27.79 -16.29 0.55
C LYS A 728 -27.91 -14.82 0.92
N PRO A 729 -28.64 -14.01 0.13
CA PRO A 729 -28.78 -12.60 0.43
C PRO A 729 -29.31 -12.40 1.86
N LEU A 730 -28.71 -11.47 2.58
CA LEU A 730 -29.23 -11.01 3.85
C LEU A 730 -30.61 -10.36 3.60
N ASN A 731 -31.68 -10.94 4.11
CA ASN A 731 -32.98 -10.27 4.20
C ASN A 731 -32.92 -9.26 5.35
N ILE A 732 -32.41 -8.06 5.07
CA ILE A 732 -32.52 -6.93 6.00
C ILE A 732 -33.86 -6.29 5.76
N LYS A 733 -34.65 -6.08 6.84
CA LYS A 733 -35.86 -5.28 6.73
C LYS A 733 -35.45 -3.87 6.31
N GLU A 734 -35.93 -3.43 5.14
CA GLU A 734 -35.70 -2.09 4.66
C GLU A 734 -36.21 -1.08 5.69
N LYS A 735 -35.37 -0.06 6.02
CA LYS A 735 -35.72 1.14 6.81
C LYS A 735 -35.75 1.01 8.35
N GLU A 736 -34.96 0.15 8.96
CA GLU A 736 -34.65 0.35 10.38
C GLU A 736 -33.71 1.54 10.58
N LYS A 737 -34.15 2.52 11.36
CA LYS A 737 -33.33 3.68 11.76
C LYS A 737 -32.99 3.59 13.24
N PHE A 738 -31.75 3.94 13.56
CA PHE A 738 -31.23 3.96 14.92
C PHE A 738 -30.50 5.28 15.18
N THR A 739 -30.50 5.71 16.44
CA THR A 739 -29.64 6.79 16.91
C THR A 739 -28.54 6.21 17.77
N LEU A 740 -27.28 6.43 17.41
CA LEU A 740 -26.14 6.11 18.24
C LEU A 740 -25.87 7.27 19.21
N CYS A 741 -25.97 6.99 20.51
CA CYS A 741 -25.63 7.94 21.56
C CYS A 741 -24.33 7.52 22.23
N GLU A 742 -23.27 8.31 22.05
CA GLU A 742 -21.99 8.12 22.72
C GLU A 742 -21.85 9.05 23.92
N GLN A 743 -21.39 8.51 25.02
CA GLN A 743 -21.04 9.25 26.23
C GLN A 743 -19.61 8.90 26.66
N LEU A 744 -18.80 9.91 26.87
CA LEU A 744 -17.45 9.75 27.40
C LEU A 744 -17.50 9.86 28.93
N VAL A 745 -17.00 8.85 29.61
CA VAL A 745 -16.86 8.82 31.06
C VAL A 745 -15.45 8.46 31.47
N ASP A 746 -14.95 9.02 32.55
CA ASP A 746 -13.66 8.61 33.12
C ASP A 746 -13.80 7.29 33.89
N LYS A 747 -12.66 6.74 34.30
CA LYS A 747 -12.61 5.50 35.09
C LYS A 747 -13.36 5.57 36.44
N TYR A 748 -13.84 6.74 36.85
CA TYR A 748 -14.62 6.98 38.08
C TYR A 748 -16.10 7.29 37.77
N GLY A 749 -16.53 7.16 36.50
CA GLY A 749 -17.90 7.44 36.07
C GLY A 749 -18.20 8.94 35.90
N LYS A 750 -17.19 9.80 35.93
CA LYS A 750 -17.38 11.22 35.63
C LYS A 750 -17.27 11.48 34.13
N THR A 751 -18.20 12.26 33.62
CA THR A 751 -18.14 12.75 32.23
C THR A 751 -16.92 13.61 32.03
N ILE A 752 -16.06 13.26 31.09
CA ILE A 752 -14.83 13.98 30.77
C ILE A 752 -15.10 14.98 29.66
N PRO A 753 -14.64 16.23 29.77
CA PRO A 753 -14.57 17.14 28.63
C PRO A 753 -13.62 16.56 27.59
N VAL A 754 -14.09 16.36 26.35
CA VAL A 754 -13.40 15.65 25.29
C VAL A 754 -12.27 16.49 24.69
N GLN A 755 -11.21 16.77 25.45
CA GLN A 755 -10.03 17.48 24.92
C GLN A 755 -8.84 16.57 24.59
N PHE A 756 -8.90 15.26 24.84
CA PHE A 756 -7.69 14.44 24.87
C PHE A 756 -7.71 13.13 24.09
N ILE A 757 -8.74 12.83 23.32
CA ILE A 757 -8.68 11.67 22.43
C ILE A 757 -8.28 12.18 21.05
N SER A 758 -6.95 12.11 20.81
CA SER A 758 -6.30 12.18 19.51
C SER A 758 -6.84 13.21 18.52
N HIS A 759 -6.17 14.29 18.38
CA HIS A 759 -6.18 15.23 17.24
C HIS A 759 -7.54 15.75 16.70
N PHE A 760 -8.66 15.30 17.26
CA PHE A 760 -9.99 15.82 17.01
C PHE A 760 -10.53 16.47 18.25
N ILE A 761 -10.62 17.80 18.24
CA ILE A 761 -11.29 18.60 19.27
C ILE A 761 -12.79 18.31 19.18
N LEU A 762 -13.27 17.46 20.07
CA LEU A 762 -14.70 17.21 20.23
C LEU A 762 -15.24 18.12 21.35
N ASN A 763 -15.96 19.16 20.98
CA ASN A 763 -16.52 20.13 21.93
C ASN A 763 -17.86 19.67 22.57
N ARG A 764 -18.20 18.39 22.60
CA ARG A 764 -19.50 17.93 23.12
C ARG A 764 -19.37 16.67 23.97
N GLN A 765 -20.13 16.64 25.06
CA GLN A 765 -20.26 15.51 25.97
C GLN A 765 -21.01 14.32 25.38
N TYR A 766 -21.77 14.51 24.28
CA TYR A 766 -22.54 13.49 23.58
C TYR A 766 -22.39 13.65 22.07
N ARG A 767 -22.31 12.53 21.37
CA ARG A 767 -22.53 12.44 19.93
C ARG A 767 -23.83 11.69 19.68
N GLN A 768 -24.69 12.25 18.87
CA GLN A 768 -25.85 11.56 18.31
C GLN A 768 -25.64 11.33 16.83
N TRP A 769 -25.75 10.10 16.39
CA TRP A 769 -25.63 9.73 15.00
C TRP A 769 -26.91 9.03 14.55
N GLU A 770 -27.46 9.46 13.42
CA GLU A 770 -28.51 8.71 12.74
C GLU A 770 -27.88 7.60 11.92
N VAL A 771 -28.28 6.36 12.20
CA VAL A 771 -27.82 5.16 11.49
C VAL A 771 -28.99 4.62 10.67
N GLY A 772 -28.83 4.60 9.35
CA GLY A 772 -29.82 4.02 8.44
C GLY A 772 -29.17 2.92 7.60
N VAL A 773 -29.85 1.80 7.44
CA VAL A 773 -29.42 0.68 6.61
C VAL A 773 -30.12 0.77 5.25
N ASP A 774 -29.37 0.85 4.16
CA ASP A 774 -29.87 0.82 2.79
C ASP A 774 -29.32 -0.42 2.07
N SER A 775 -30.19 -1.32 1.65
CA SER A 775 -29.82 -2.62 1.07
C SER A 775 -29.84 -2.66 -0.47
N VAL A 776 -30.20 -1.56 -1.13
CA VAL A 776 -30.66 -1.63 -2.53
C VAL A 776 -29.66 -1.07 -3.55
N SER A 777 -28.74 -0.19 -3.15
CA SER A 777 -28.00 0.61 -4.13
C SER A 777 -26.73 -0.03 -4.70
N ILE A 778 -26.11 -1.00 -4.01
CA ILE A 778 -24.86 -1.65 -4.47
C ILE A 778 -24.97 -3.17 -4.25
N PRO A 779 -24.86 -4.00 -5.29
CA PRO A 779 -24.88 -5.46 -5.15
C PRO A 779 -23.77 -5.93 -4.17
N ASP A 780 -24.09 -6.93 -3.34
CA ASP A 780 -23.18 -7.56 -2.36
C ASP A 780 -22.56 -6.63 -1.30
N THR A 781 -23.09 -5.42 -1.15
CA THR A 781 -22.63 -4.44 -0.16
C THR A 781 -23.79 -3.98 0.72
N LEU A 782 -23.57 -3.96 2.03
CA LEU A 782 -24.44 -3.31 3.00
C LEU A 782 -24.04 -1.83 3.06
N VAL A 783 -24.97 -0.94 2.83
CA VAL A 783 -24.77 0.50 2.91
C VAL A 783 -25.31 1.00 4.24
N LEU A 784 -24.43 1.44 5.13
CA LEU A 784 -24.80 2.03 6.41
C LEU A 784 -24.58 3.54 6.34
N LYS A 785 -25.66 4.32 6.50
CA LYS A 785 -25.58 5.78 6.55
C LYS A 785 -25.50 6.24 8.00
N CYS A 786 -24.45 6.97 8.32
CA CYS A 786 -24.22 7.47 9.66
C CYS A 786 -23.78 8.93 9.62
N ASN A 787 -24.59 9.83 10.16
CA ASN A 787 -24.30 11.27 10.25
C ASN A 787 -23.80 11.87 8.91
N GLN A 788 -24.48 11.59 7.82
CA GLN A 788 -24.13 11.97 6.45
C GLN A 788 -22.87 11.30 5.90
N SER A 789 -22.23 10.40 6.61
CA SER A 789 -21.26 9.45 6.09
C SER A 789 -21.95 8.21 5.56
N VAL A 790 -21.33 7.56 4.59
CA VAL A 790 -21.81 6.28 4.07
C VAL A 790 -20.74 5.24 4.33
N TYR A 791 -21.05 4.22 5.11
CA TYR A 791 -20.18 3.04 5.27
C TYR A 791 -20.60 1.97 4.27
N LEU A 792 -19.62 1.50 3.52
CA LEU A 792 -19.77 0.41 2.56
C LEU A 792 -19.18 -0.85 3.19
N ILE A 793 -20.02 -1.83 3.45
CA ILE A 793 -19.65 -3.04 4.19
C ILE A 793 -19.90 -4.25 3.31
N PRO A 794 -18.87 -4.98 2.88
CA PRO A 794 -19.05 -6.23 2.15
C PRO A 794 -19.95 -7.19 2.95
N ARG A 795 -20.97 -7.77 2.32
CA ARG A 795 -21.91 -8.70 2.99
C ARG A 795 -21.22 -9.92 3.57
N GLN A 796 -20.11 -10.33 3.00
CA GLN A 796 -19.32 -11.41 3.54
C GLN A 796 -18.72 -11.05 4.91
N LEU A 797 -18.26 -9.82 5.13
CA LEU A 797 -17.80 -9.38 6.44
C LEU A 797 -18.91 -9.47 7.48
N VAL A 798 -20.13 -9.07 7.13
CA VAL A 798 -21.30 -9.21 8.02
C VAL A 798 -21.58 -10.67 8.37
N ALA A 799 -21.32 -11.60 7.45
CA ALA A 799 -21.53 -13.03 7.69
C ALA A 799 -20.45 -13.66 8.56
N GLU A 800 -19.16 -13.37 8.31
CA GLU A 800 -18.05 -14.21 8.73
C GLU A 800 -16.91 -13.50 9.50
N ALA A 801 -16.86 -12.15 9.52
CA ALA A 801 -15.74 -11.42 10.12
C ALA A 801 -15.55 -11.70 11.62
N ASP A 802 -14.31 -11.81 12.05
CA ASP A 802 -13.91 -11.92 13.45
C ASP A 802 -13.54 -10.55 14.08
N GLY A 803 -13.86 -9.47 13.38
CA GLY A 803 -13.71 -8.08 13.81
C GLY A 803 -13.97 -7.11 12.66
N PHE A 804 -14.19 -5.86 13.01
CA PHE A 804 -14.33 -4.76 12.04
C PHE A 804 -13.42 -3.61 12.43
N CYS A 805 -12.95 -2.92 11.39
CA CYS A 805 -12.37 -1.61 11.52
C CYS A 805 -13.23 -0.61 10.77
N TRP A 806 -13.57 0.44 11.43
CA TRP A 806 -14.15 1.60 10.78
C TRP A 806 -13.60 2.90 11.34
N ASP A 807 -13.57 3.87 10.44
CA ASP A 807 -13.20 5.22 10.78
C ASP A 807 -14.41 5.94 11.40
N SER A 808 -14.14 6.93 12.23
CA SER A 808 -15.18 7.82 12.73
C SER A 808 -15.93 8.48 11.57
N PRO A 809 -17.26 8.67 11.69
CA PRO A 809 -18.08 9.28 10.63
C PRO A 809 -17.55 10.64 10.22
N GLN A 810 -17.39 10.84 8.92
CA GLN A 810 -16.95 12.11 8.33
C GLN A 810 -18.01 12.56 7.31
N LYS A 811 -18.56 13.76 7.53
CA LYS A 811 -19.61 14.31 6.68
C LYS A 811 -19.25 14.26 5.19
N GLY A 812 -20.11 13.65 4.39
CA GLY A 812 -19.97 13.57 2.94
C GLY A 812 -18.96 12.52 2.45
N LYS A 813 -18.42 11.66 3.31
CA LYS A 813 -17.49 10.58 2.90
C LYS A 813 -18.18 9.23 2.79
N ASN A 814 -17.72 8.46 1.81
CA ASN A 814 -17.91 7.01 1.75
C ASN A 814 -16.74 6.36 2.49
N LEU A 815 -17.05 5.54 3.49
CA LEU A 815 -16.08 4.86 4.33
C LEU A 815 -16.23 3.36 4.12
N TYR A 816 -15.13 2.68 3.86
CA TYR A 816 -15.12 1.23 3.68
C TYR A 816 -14.82 0.55 5.02
N VAL A 817 -15.63 -0.43 5.37
CA VAL A 817 -15.40 -1.27 6.54
C VAL A 817 -14.65 -2.51 6.10
N CYS A 818 -13.58 -2.84 6.78
CA CYS A 818 -12.78 -4.03 6.52
C CYS A 818 -12.66 -4.90 7.79
N ASN A 819 -12.23 -6.15 7.63
CA ASN A 819 -12.03 -7.06 8.75
C ASN A 819 -10.74 -6.81 9.54
N GLN A 820 -9.88 -5.91 9.05
CA GLN A 820 -8.61 -5.57 9.69
C GLN A 820 -8.34 -4.08 9.60
N CYS A 821 -7.77 -3.52 10.67
CA CYS A 821 -7.37 -2.13 10.68
C CYS A 821 -6.13 -1.90 9.85
N SER A 822 -6.26 -1.10 8.82
CA SER A 822 -5.11 -0.45 8.23
C SER A 822 -4.63 0.73 9.06
N ASN A 823 -3.45 1.15 8.72
CA ASN A 823 -2.54 2.01 9.42
C ASN A 823 -3.00 3.40 9.88
N HIS A 824 -4.23 3.84 9.73
CA HIS A 824 -4.59 5.25 9.96
C HIS A 824 -5.94 5.53 10.62
N GLY A 825 -6.77 4.52 10.87
CA GLY A 825 -7.96 4.71 11.66
C GLY A 825 -7.64 4.63 13.15
N MET A 826 -7.93 5.67 13.91
CA MET A 826 -8.12 5.45 15.33
C MET A 826 -9.27 4.48 15.49
N ARG A 827 -9.01 3.40 16.20
CA ARG A 827 -10.07 2.58 16.74
C ARG A 827 -10.67 3.38 17.88
N ASP A 828 -11.83 3.94 17.67
CA ASP A 828 -12.59 4.49 18.79
C ASP A 828 -13.26 3.41 19.65
N GLY A 829 -12.92 2.14 19.43
CA GLY A 829 -13.48 1.00 20.17
C GLY A 829 -14.94 0.72 19.86
N THR A 830 -15.54 1.48 18.96
CA THR A 830 -16.96 1.44 18.68
C THR A 830 -17.21 0.60 17.43
N PHE A 831 -17.90 -0.51 17.55
CA PHE A 831 -18.46 -1.25 16.42
C PHE A 831 -19.96 -1.49 16.63
N LEU A 832 -20.71 -1.23 15.58
CA LEU A 832 -22.18 -1.20 15.66
C LEU A 832 -22.83 -2.59 15.51
N PHE A 833 -22.08 -3.59 15.09
CA PHE A 833 -22.55 -4.97 14.98
C PHE A 833 -21.39 -5.96 15.00
N ILE A 834 -21.68 -7.21 15.28
CA ILE A 834 -20.75 -8.34 15.13
C ILE A 834 -21.16 -9.18 13.92
N SER A 835 -20.29 -10.09 13.48
CA SER A 835 -20.67 -11.01 12.40
C SER A 835 -21.68 -12.05 12.88
N ARG A 836 -22.41 -12.64 11.93
CA ARG A 836 -23.33 -13.75 12.23
C ARG A 836 -22.59 -14.98 12.75
N LYS A 837 -21.41 -15.24 12.23
CA LYS A 837 -20.53 -16.32 12.71
C LYS A 837 -20.19 -16.11 14.19
N ALA A 838 -19.78 -14.90 14.56
CA ALA A 838 -19.48 -14.54 15.95
C ALA A 838 -20.71 -14.70 16.86
N LEU A 839 -21.89 -14.26 16.41
CA LEU A 839 -23.12 -14.46 17.16
C LEU A 839 -23.48 -15.96 17.31
N GLN A 840 -23.37 -16.74 16.25
CA GLN A 840 -23.61 -18.19 16.30
C GLN A 840 -22.67 -18.90 17.26
N GLN A 841 -21.39 -18.55 17.23
CA GLN A 841 -20.40 -19.06 18.16
C GLN A 841 -20.76 -18.68 19.61
N LEU A 842 -21.08 -17.41 19.88
CA LEU A 842 -21.49 -16.94 21.19
C LEU A 842 -22.71 -17.71 21.73
N LEU A 843 -23.75 -17.89 20.92
CA LEU A 843 -24.96 -18.59 21.33
C LEU A 843 -24.73 -20.09 21.54
N GLY A 844 -23.82 -20.71 20.77
CA GLY A 844 -23.49 -22.13 20.85
C GLY A 844 -22.50 -22.47 21.97
N THR A 845 -21.47 -21.68 22.19
CA THR A 845 -20.36 -21.98 23.10
C THR A 845 -20.32 -21.10 24.35
N GLY A 846 -21.10 -20.03 24.37
CA GLY A 846 -21.08 -19.01 25.44
C GLY A 846 -19.90 -18.01 25.36
N SER A 847 -19.10 -18.07 24.31
CA SER A 847 -18.00 -17.12 24.10
C SER A 847 -17.67 -16.98 22.62
N PHE A 848 -17.02 -15.88 22.26
CA PHE A 848 -16.45 -15.64 20.92
C PHE A 848 -15.25 -14.69 21.00
N VAL A 849 -14.44 -14.69 19.95
CA VAL A 849 -13.34 -13.74 19.78
C VAL A 849 -13.74 -12.71 18.74
N TYR A 850 -13.59 -11.43 19.06
CA TYR A 850 -13.92 -10.34 18.16
C TYR A 850 -12.98 -9.16 18.36
N ASN A 851 -12.39 -8.65 17.30
CA ASN A 851 -11.29 -7.67 17.34
C ASN A 851 -10.13 -8.09 18.25
N GLY A 852 -9.86 -9.41 18.34
CA GLY A 852 -8.80 -9.96 19.19
C GLY A 852 -9.13 -9.96 20.70
N ILE A 853 -10.36 -9.66 21.07
CA ILE A 853 -10.86 -9.68 22.46
C ILE A 853 -11.74 -10.91 22.64
N VAL A 854 -11.53 -11.64 23.72
CA VAL A 854 -12.40 -12.75 24.12
C VAL A 854 -13.59 -12.19 24.88
N TRP A 855 -14.79 -12.46 24.37
CA TRP A 855 -16.06 -12.04 24.94
C TRP A 855 -16.79 -13.25 25.53
N ARG A 856 -17.20 -13.19 26.79
CA ARG A 856 -17.97 -14.23 27.47
C ARG A 856 -19.37 -13.79 27.75
N LYS A 857 -20.30 -14.70 27.54
CA LYS A 857 -21.71 -14.49 27.85
C LYS A 857 -21.91 -14.33 29.35
N VAL A 858 -22.58 -13.25 29.75
CA VAL A 858 -22.97 -12.95 31.14
C VAL A 858 -24.45 -13.27 31.34
N SER A 859 -25.30 -12.85 30.42
CA SER A 859 -26.73 -13.07 30.48
C SER A 859 -27.34 -13.09 29.07
N GLN A 860 -28.59 -13.59 28.97
CA GLN A 860 -29.34 -13.60 27.71
C GLN A 860 -30.83 -13.47 28.03
N ASP A 861 -31.52 -12.66 27.24
CA ASP A 861 -33.00 -12.56 27.22
C ASP A 861 -33.54 -12.96 25.83
N ALA A 862 -34.81 -12.69 25.56
CA ALA A 862 -35.45 -13.07 24.30
C ALA A 862 -34.93 -12.28 23.08
N GLU A 863 -34.39 -11.09 23.27
CA GLU A 863 -34.02 -10.16 22.22
C GLU A 863 -32.52 -9.85 22.16
N SER A 864 -31.79 -10.14 23.24
CA SER A 864 -30.37 -9.77 23.35
C SER A 864 -29.53 -10.74 24.17
N VAL A 865 -28.23 -10.69 24.00
CA VAL A 865 -27.20 -11.34 24.82
C VAL A 865 -26.23 -10.31 25.35
N THR A 866 -25.95 -10.36 26.67
CA THR A 866 -24.92 -9.50 27.28
C THR A 866 -23.64 -10.30 27.43
N VAL A 867 -22.54 -9.70 27.03
CA VAL A 867 -21.19 -10.27 27.09
C VAL A 867 -20.24 -9.33 27.82
N LYS A 868 -19.20 -9.88 28.42
CA LYS A 868 -18.11 -9.14 29.05
C LYS A 868 -16.78 -9.55 28.43
N ALA A 869 -15.90 -8.59 28.21
CA ALA A 869 -14.53 -8.85 27.78
C ALA A 869 -13.72 -9.55 28.89
N GLU A 870 -12.83 -10.47 28.52
CA GLU A 870 -11.92 -11.11 29.50
C GLU A 870 -10.75 -10.20 29.88
N GLN A 871 -10.33 -9.32 28.97
CA GLN A 871 -9.14 -8.51 29.11
C GLN A 871 -9.36 -7.22 29.91
N ASP A 872 -10.62 -6.79 30.06
CA ASP A 872 -10.97 -5.53 30.74
C ASP A 872 -12.44 -5.58 31.27
N ASP A 873 -12.95 -4.44 31.70
CA ASP A 873 -14.30 -4.33 32.24
C ASP A 873 -15.37 -4.00 31.21
N THR A 874 -15.06 -4.05 29.92
CA THR A 874 -16.02 -3.73 28.87
C THR A 874 -17.19 -4.72 28.85
N VAL A 875 -18.39 -4.19 28.89
CA VAL A 875 -19.64 -4.94 28.76
C VAL A 875 -20.36 -4.52 27.47
N MET A 876 -20.83 -5.50 26.72
CA MET A 876 -21.53 -5.27 25.47
C MET A 876 -22.85 -6.02 25.44
N GLN A 877 -23.90 -5.38 24.95
CA GLN A 877 -25.22 -6.01 24.71
C GLN A 877 -25.48 -6.12 23.22
N ILE A 878 -25.75 -7.32 22.73
CA ILE A 878 -25.87 -7.65 21.31
C ILE A 878 -27.27 -8.18 21.03
N ALA A 879 -27.94 -7.67 19.99
CA ALA A 879 -29.23 -8.15 19.54
C ALA A 879 -29.15 -9.59 19.01
N THR A 880 -30.06 -10.45 19.44
CA THR A 880 -30.19 -11.84 18.97
C THR A 880 -31.31 -12.01 17.95
N THR A 881 -32.17 -11.00 17.80
CA THR A 881 -33.29 -10.96 16.85
C THR A 881 -32.98 -10.00 15.70
N GLY A 882 -33.56 -10.28 14.53
CA GLY A 882 -33.30 -9.49 13.33
C GLY A 882 -32.20 -10.08 12.44
N ASN A 883 -31.93 -9.39 11.34
CA ASN A 883 -30.98 -9.87 10.29
C ASN A 883 -29.53 -9.41 10.49
N LEU A 884 -29.31 -8.44 11.36
CA LEU A 884 -28.00 -7.88 11.67
C LEU A 884 -27.79 -7.96 13.20
N PRO A 885 -26.73 -8.63 13.69
CA PRO A 885 -26.42 -8.67 15.11
C PRO A 885 -25.89 -7.30 15.61
N LEU A 886 -26.80 -6.37 15.84
CA LEU A 886 -26.46 -5.02 16.31
C LEU A 886 -25.93 -5.06 17.73
N VAL A 887 -24.89 -4.29 18.01
CA VAL A 887 -24.47 -3.97 19.37
C VAL A 887 -25.39 -2.84 19.86
N LEU A 888 -26.19 -3.14 20.86
CA LEU A 888 -27.20 -2.22 21.37
C LEU A 888 -26.60 -1.23 22.37
N ARG A 889 -25.57 -1.66 23.11
CA ARG A 889 -24.82 -0.81 24.01
C ARG A 889 -23.43 -1.38 24.29
N MET A 890 -22.48 -0.50 24.64
CA MET A 890 -21.13 -0.83 25.13
C MET A 890 -20.80 0.11 26.30
N GLU A 891 -20.29 -0.45 27.39
CA GLU A 891 -19.98 0.28 28.62
C GLU A 891 -18.67 -0.21 29.22
N GLY A 892 -17.96 0.68 29.94
CA GLY A 892 -16.75 0.34 30.70
C GLY A 892 -15.53 0.02 29.83
N ASN A 893 -15.48 0.48 28.58
CA ASN A 893 -14.31 0.22 27.75
C ASN A 893 -13.08 1.04 28.18
N PRO A 894 -11.86 0.57 27.90
CA PRO A 894 -10.61 1.23 28.35
C PRO A 894 -10.42 2.65 27.83
N LEU A 895 -11.12 3.02 26.74
CA LEU A 895 -11.08 4.36 26.16
C LEU A 895 -12.01 5.34 26.90
N GLY A 896 -12.84 4.85 27.83
CA GLY A 896 -13.84 5.65 28.50
C GLY A 896 -14.97 6.12 27.59
N ILE A 897 -15.25 5.39 26.53
CA ILE A 897 -16.32 5.70 25.58
C ILE A 897 -17.46 4.71 25.79
N ASP A 898 -18.52 5.15 26.47
CA ASP A 898 -19.75 4.36 26.61
C ASP A 898 -20.77 4.83 25.58
N TRP A 899 -21.52 3.90 25.02
CA TRP A 899 -22.52 4.23 24.02
C TRP A 899 -23.69 3.25 24.01
N ARG A 900 -24.82 3.70 23.52
CA ARG A 900 -26.02 2.89 23.31
C ARG A 900 -26.71 3.26 22.00
N LEU A 901 -27.41 2.29 21.45
CA LEU A 901 -28.23 2.44 20.26
C LEU A 901 -29.68 2.58 20.67
N GLU A 902 -30.33 3.69 20.32
CA GLU A 902 -31.75 3.92 20.58
C GLU A 902 -32.51 3.73 19.26
N LYS A 903 -33.52 2.86 19.30
CA LYS A 903 -34.43 2.66 18.15
C LYS A 903 -35.35 3.88 18.06
N GLN A 904 -35.46 4.46 16.84
CA GLN A 904 -36.38 5.57 16.54
C GLN A 904 -37.78 5.04 16.27
#